data_866ca53fbf6319d0636d8729256d0de9
#
_entry.id   866ca53fbf6319d0636d8729256d0de9
#
_cell.length_a   1.000
_cell.length_b   1.000
_cell.length_c   1.000
_cell.angle_alpha   90.00
_cell.angle_beta   90.00
_cell.angle_gamma   90.00
#
_symmetry.space_group_name_H-M   'P 1'
#
loop_
_entity.id
_entity.type
_entity.pdbx_description
1 polymer ?
#
loop_
_entity_poly.entity_id
_entity_poly.type
_entity_poly.pdbx_seq_one_letter_code
_entity_poly.pdbx_strand_id
1 'polypeptide(L)'
;MEPILDLRKEYGLVLEGGGARGAYQIGAWKALREAGVKINAIAGTSVGALNGALISMGDMEKAERIWNEIRYSHVMDVDDNWMEDFFGNEMSFREIIPEIVRRISDGGVDITPLRELIHENIDEKRIRESGIEFCLLTFSVSQMKEIDISIHDIPEGMLEDFLLASAYLFGFKNEKLHGQTYVDGGIINNVPTNSLIKRGYDDLIQIRIYGPGRKPRLKPTEDTVIYEIAPSVKLGSIIEFDSRRSRQNMKIGYYDAKRMLYGLIGRIYYIEQTREEWYYEKILEELSEIEKAEIAFILKLPLGYTDVELYLAMLEASAKLLHVPKYRIYRVQELEEVGSSRYKDLEDKLHLPRFTHILMNIRKDNEMNLKGRSFLTLKDFTPDEILYLVDLAAELKAKKKQGITGNSLKGKNIALIFEKPSTRTRCAFTVGAQDEGGIPTYLSQHDIQLGYKESVKDTARVLGRMFDGIEFRGFKHEHVEQLAEYSGVPVWNGLTDEYHPTQILADLLTMKEHFGHLRGLNFVYLGDGRNNMANSLMIGCAKVGVNVTIIAPKELWPGEELVELCEDYAAEAGSFVLVTDSTDAVEDADVLYTDVWCSMGEEDKTVERIALLHPYQINQVLMDKTGKEETIFMHCLPAVKGNEVTEDVFEKYADVVFDEAENRLHTIKAVMVATLGE
;
A
#
# COMPACT_ATOMS: atom_id res chain seq x y z
N MET A 1 4.01 8.98 -0.23
CA MET A 1 4.56 9.35 -1.58
C MET A 1 3.82 10.56 -2.11
N GLU A 2 4.53 11.56 -2.59
CA GLU A 2 3.91 12.72 -3.24
C GLU A 2 3.83 12.47 -4.75
N PRO A 3 2.71 12.85 -5.41
CA PRO A 3 2.60 12.74 -6.85
C PRO A 3 3.60 13.64 -7.58
N ILE A 4 4.15 13.17 -8.71
CA ILE A 4 5.02 13.96 -9.58
C ILE A 4 4.26 15.05 -10.35
N LEU A 5 2.94 14.91 -10.44
CA LEU A 5 2.06 15.91 -11.08
C LEU A 5 1.83 17.09 -10.14
N ASP A 6 1.79 18.30 -10.68
CA ASP A 6 1.38 19.49 -9.92
C ASP A 6 -0.15 19.50 -9.72
N LEU A 7 -0.62 19.11 -8.55
CA LEU A 7 -2.05 19.01 -8.22
C LEU A 7 -2.80 20.37 -8.22
N ARG A 8 -2.09 21.49 -8.36
CA ARG A 8 -2.70 22.82 -8.52
C ARG A 8 -3.14 23.06 -9.97
N LYS A 9 -2.56 22.32 -10.93
CA LYS A 9 -2.90 22.39 -12.35
C LYS A 9 -4.13 21.53 -12.66
N GLU A 10 -4.69 21.78 -13.83
CA GLU A 10 -5.73 20.98 -14.45
C GLU A 10 -5.17 20.33 -15.71
N TYR A 11 -5.61 19.10 -15.99
CA TYR A 11 -5.05 18.26 -17.04
C TYR A 11 -6.09 17.88 -18.09
N GLY A 12 -5.66 17.80 -19.33
CA GLY A 12 -6.41 17.16 -20.39
C GLY A 12 -6.18 15.66 -20.40
N LEU A 13 -7.23 14.85 -20.43
CA LEU A 13 -7.19 13.38 -20.44
C LEU A 13 -7.41 12.84 -21.85
N VAL A 14 -6.45 12.06 -22.36
CA VAL A 14 -6.53 11.42 -23.67
C VAL A 14 -6.76 9.92 -23.51
N LEU A 15 -7.84 9.40 -24.10
CA LEU A 15 -8.25 8.02 -23.98
C LEU A 15 -8.19 7.29 -25.33
N GLU A 16 -7.28 6.32 -25.44
CA GLU A 16 -7.09 5.50 -26.64
C GLU A 16 -8.28 4.56 -26.86
N GLY A 17 -8.64 4.29 -28.13
CA GLY A 17 -9.61 3.28 -28.50
C GLY A 17 -9.07 1.85 -28.36
N GLY A 18 -9.94 0.87 -28.09
CA GLY A 18 -9.50 -0.53 -27.96
C GLY A 18 -10.48 -1.52 -27.32
N GLY A 19 -11.78 -1.28 -27.43
CA GLY A 19 -12.84 -2.21 -27.05
C GLY A 19 -12.76 -2.66 -25.58
N ALA A 20 -12.81 -3.95 -25.33
CA ALA A 20 -12.79 -4.56 -24.01
C ALA A 20 -11.61 -4.18 -23.12
N ARG A 21 -10.50 -3.67 -23.69
CA ARG A 21 -9.37 -3.15 -22.91
C ARG A 21 -9.67 -1.84 -22.18
N GLY A 22 -10.80 -1.20 -22.46
CA GLY A 22 -11.25 0.05 -21.84
C GLY A 22 -11.34 0.00 -20.32
N ALA A 23 -11.58 -1.16 -19.73
CA ALA A 23 -11.57 -1.36 -18.28
C ALA A 23 -10.28 -0.82 -17.61
N TYR A 24 -9.13 -0.94 -18.27
CA TYR A 24 -7.86 -0.39 -17.83
C TYR A 24 -7.92 1.12 -17.59
N GLN A 25 -8.62 1.87 -18.45
CA GLN A 25 -8.75 3.32 -18.35
C GLN A 25 -9.51 3.75 -17.10
N ILE A 26 -10.53 2.99 -16.72
CA ILE A 26 -11.30 3.26 -15.50
C ILE A 26 -10.44 3.01 -14.25
N GLY A 27 -9.65 1.94 -14.24
CA GLY A 27 -8.68 1.70 -13.16
C GLY A 27 -7.65 2.82 -13.05
N ALA A 28 -7.12 3.30 -14.19
CA ALA A 28 -6.18 4.42 -14.22
C ALA A 28 -6.84 5.72 -13.73
N TRP A 29 -8.06 6.02 -14.16
CA TRP A 29 -8.81 7.16 -13.68
C TRP A 29 -9.05 7.12 -12.16
N LYS A 30 -9.34 5.94 -11.61
CA LYS A 30 -9.47 5.76 -10.15
C LYS A 30 -8.23 6.25 -9.41
N ALA A 31 -7.04 5.83 -9.84
CA ALA A 31 -5.80 6.24 -9.21
C ALA A 31 -5.52 7.76 -9.36
N LEU A 32 -5.82 8.34 -10.53
CA LEU A 32 -5.71 9.78 -10.77
C LEU A 32 -6.63 10.58 -9.83
N ARG A 33 -7.87 10.13 -9.69
CA ARG A 33 -8.87 10.75 -8.81
C ARG A 33 -8.48 10.66 -7.33
N GLU A 34 -8.03 9.51 -6.87
CA GLU A 34 -7.54 9.31 -5.50
C GLU A 34 -6.34 10.21 -5.18
N ALA A 35 -5.46 10.45 -6.16
CA ALA A 35 -4.33 11.36 -6.02
C ALA A 35 -4.74 12.86 -6.07
N GLY A 36 -6.00 13.17 -6.34
CA GLY A 36 -6.49 14.55 -6.41
C GLY A 36 -6.19 15.26 -7.75
N VAL A 37 -5.89 14.52 -8.82
CA VAL A 37 -5.66 15.08 -10.15
C VAL A 37 -6.95 15.67 -10.70
N LYS A 38 -6.91 16.91 -11.13
CA LYS A 38 -8.05 17.62 -11.73
C LYS A 38 -8.02 17.49 -13.24
N ILE A 39 -9.15 17.08 -13.82
CA ILE A 39 -9.33 16.93 -15.28
C ILE A 39 -10.32 17.98 -15.74
N ASN A 40 -9.93 18.81 -16.72
CA ASN A 40 -10.75 19.86 -17.29
C ASN A 40 -11.10 19.61 -18.78
N ALA A 41 -10.41 18.68 -19.45
CA ALA A 41 -10.70 18.31 -20.82
C ALA A 41 -10.49 16.81 -21.03
N ILE A 42 -11.29 16.20 -21.89
CA ILE A 42 -11.20 14.78 -22.25
C ILE A 42 -11.36 14.62 -23.76
N ALA A 43 -10.44 13.86 -24.38
CA ALA A 43 -10.61 13.42 -25.77
C ALA A 43 -10.53 11.89 -25.84
N GLY A 44 -11.53 11.27 -26.44
CA GLY A 44 -11.62 9.82 -26.54
C GLY A 44 -12.00 9.31 -27.94
N THR A 45 -11.54 8.10 -28.26
CA THR A 45 -11.89 7.39 -29.50
C THR A 45 -12.45 6.03 -29.13
N SER A 46 -13.53 5.59 -29.79
CA SER A 46 -14.16 4.27 -29.54
C SER A 46 -14.51 4.09 -28.06
N VAL A 47 -14.06 3.00 -27.43
CA VAL A 47 -14.24 2.79 -25.98
C VAL A 47 -13.68 3.96 -25.14
N GLY A 48 -12.64 4.65 -25.64
CA GLY A 48 -12.11 5.86 -24.99
C GLY A 48 -13.12 6.99 -24.97
N ALA A 49 -13.99 7.12 -25.98
CA ALA A 49 -15.09 8.08 -25.97
C ALA A 49 -16.19 7.68 -24.97
N LEU A 50 -16.53 6.38 -24.90
CA LEU A 50 -17.50 5.86 -23.93
C LEU A 50 -17.01 6.08 -22.48
N ASN A 51 -15.75 5.73 -22.20
CA ASN A 51 -15.16 5.98 -20.88
C ASN A 51 -15.01 7.48 -20.60
N GLY A 52 -14.69 8.29 -21.61
CA GLY A 52 -14.63 9.75 -21.48
C GLY A 52 -15.97 10.35 -21.05
N ALA A 53 -17.08 9.87 -21.60
CA ALA A 53 -18.41 10.25 -21.17
C ALA A 53 -18.69 9.86 -19.70
N LEU A 54 -18.35 8.62 -19.29
CA LEU A 54 -18.47 8.17 -17.89
C LEU A 54 -17.61 9.00 -16.94
N ILE A 55 -16.39 9.32 -17.33
CA ILE A 55 -15.45 10.13 -16.54
C ILE A 55 -15.98 11.57 -16.40
N SER A 56 -16.52 12.14 -17.48
CA SER A 56 -17.13 13.49 -17.46
C SER A 56 -18.33 13.59 -16.50
N MET A 57 -19.08 12.51 -16.31
CA MET A 57 -20.14 12.45 -15.29
C MET A 57 -19.61 12.41 -13.86
N GLY A 58 -18.35 12.08 -13.64
CA GLY A 58 -17.69 12.02 -12.33
C GLY A 58 -18.19 10.88 -11.41
N ASP A 59 -18.86 9.86 -11.95
CA ASP A 59 -19.45 8.75 -11.21
C ASP A 59 -18.57 7.50 -11.29
N MET A 60 -17.60 7.41 -10.36
CA MET A 60 -16.63 6.31 -10.30
C MET A 60 -17.32 4.97 -10.03
N GLU A 61 -18.25 4.94 -9.08
CA GLU A 61 -18.95 3.70 -8.70
C GLU A 61 -19.73 3.11 -9.87
N LYS A 62 -20.39 3.97 -10.64
CA LYS A 62 -21.11 3.57 -11.85
C LYS A 62 -20.16 3.01 -12.90
N ALA A 63 -19.06 3.71 -13.16
CA ALA A 63 -18.06 3.27 -14.14
C ALA A 63 -17.43 1.91 -13.74
N GLU A 64 -17.03 1.75 -12.47
CA GLU A 64 -16.50 0.48 -11.96
C GLU A 64 -17.54 -0.64 -12.04
N ARG A 65 -18.80 -0.39 -11.68
CA ARG A 65 -19.87 -1.39 -11.76
C ARG A 65 -20.07 -1.87 -13.19
N ILE A 66 -20.17 -0.98 -14.17
CA ILE A 66 -20.31 -1.35 -15.58
C ILE A 66 -19.20 -2.31 -16.00
N TRP A 67 -17.95 -1.98 -15.73
CA TRP A 67 -16.82 -2.81 -16.13
C TRP A 67 -16.62 -4.07 -15.26
N ASN A 68 -17.09 -4.08 -14.01
CA ASN A 68 -17.09 -5.28 -13.16
C ASN A 68 -18.10 -6.33 -13.62
N GLU A 69 -19.20 -5.89 -14.25
CA GLU A 69 -20.32 -6.73 -14.65
C GLU A 69 -20.38 -6.94 -16.17
N ILE A 70 -19.48 -6.30 -16.95
CA ILE A 70 -19.49 -6.37 -18.41
C ILE A 70 -19.45 -7.81 -18.92
N ARG A 71 -20.27 -8.10 -19.93
CA ARG A 71 -20.34 -9.37 -20.67
C ARG A 71 -20.41 -9.11 -22.14
N TYR A 72 -20.18 -10.15 -22.96
CA TYR A 72 -20.31 -10.06 -24.41
C TYR A 72 -21.72 -9.63 -24.84
N SER A 73 -22.74 -10.20 -24.20
CA SER A 73 -24.15 -9.89 -24.46
C SER A 73 -24.56 -8.44 -24.12
N HIS A 74 -23.78 -7.71 -23.32
CA HIS A 74 -24.00 -6.28 -23.06
C HIS A 74 -23.50 -5.38 -24.20
N VAL A 75 -22.68 -5.91 -25.10
CA VAL A 75 -22.09 -5.12 -26.19
C VAL A 75 -22.55 -5.62 -27.55
N MET A 76 -22.78 -6.92 -27.70
CA MET A 76 -23.11 -7.59 -28.95
C MET A 76 -24.25 -8.58 -28.73
N ASP A 77 -25.09 -8.79 -29.74
CA ASP A 77 -26.08 -9.85 -29.69
C ASP A 77 -25.42 -11.22 -29.93
N VAL A 78 -24.88 -11.77 -28.85
CA VAL A 78 -24.18 -13.07 -28.84
C VAL A 78 -24.45 -13.80 -27.51
N ASP A 79 -24.27 -15.14 -27.53
CA ASP A 79 -24.36 -15.96 -26.33
C ASP A 79 -23.04 -15.88 -25.54
N ASP A 80 -23.14 -15.53 -24.25
CA ASP A 80 -21.96 -15.36 -23.38
C ASP A 80 -21.17 -16.65 -23.20
N ASN A 81 -21.84 -17.81 -23.01
CA ASN A 81 -21.17 -19.09 -22.78
C ASN A 81 -20.39 -19.50 -24.03
N TRP A 82 -20.97 -19.30 -25.22
CA TRP A 82 -20.28 -19.58 -26.47
C TRP A 82 -19.02 -18.72 -26.65
N MET A 83 -19.09 -17.46 -26.27
CA MET A 83 -17.94 -16.57 -26.32
C MET A 83 -16.87 -16.91 -25.25
N GLU A 84 -17.29 -17.34 -24.06
CA GLU A 84 -16.38 -17.79 -22.99
C GLU A 84 -15.62 -19.07 -23.41
N ASP A 85 -16.33 -20.07 -23.96
CA ASP A 85 -15.73 -21.30 -24.49
C ASP A 85 -14.73 -21.00 -25.62
N PHE A 86 -15.09 -20.05 -26.45
CA PHE A 86 -14.28 -19.62 -27.58
C PHE A 86 -12.94 -19.01 -27.16
N PHE A 87 -12.92 -18.11 -26.15
CA PHE A 87 -11.67 -17.52 -25.62
C PHE A 87 -10.94 -18.45 -24.64
N GLY A 88 -11.64 -19.38 -23.99
CA GLY A 88 -11.07 -20.32 -23.02
C GLY A 88 -10.27 -21.48 -23.62
N ASN A 89 -10.59 -21.87 -24.85
CA ASN A 89 -10.00 -23.05 -25.51
C ASN A 89 -8.75 -22.78 -26.37
N GLU A 90 -8.08 -21.62 -26.22
CA GLU A 90 -6.88 -21.26 -26.99
C GLU A 90 -7.02 -21.42 -28.54
N MET A 91 -8.25 -21.33 -29.05
CA MET A 91 -8.50 -21.42 -30.48
C MET A 91 -7.77 -20.31 -31.23
N SER A 92 -7.11 -20.65 -32.31
CA SER A 92 -6.30 -19.70 -33.07
C SER A 92 -7.21 -18.69 -33.79
N PHE A 93 -6.74 -17.47 -33.97
CA PHE A 93 -7.41 -16.39 -34.70
C PHE A 93 -7.85 -16.83 -36.12
N ARG A 94 -7.22 -17.86 -36.72
CA ARG A 94 -7.56 -18.43 -38.01
C ARG A 94 -8.86 -19.26 -38.03
N GLU A 95 -9.26 -19.80 -36.89
CA GLU A 95 -10.49 -20.58 -36.76
C GLU A 95 -11.71 -19.68 -36.48
N ILE A 96 -11.44 -18.48 -35.97
CA ILE A 96 -12.40 -17.43 -35.66
C ILE A 96 -12.88 -16.70 -36.90
N ILE A 97 -11.96 -16.40 -37.81
CA ILE A 97 -12.21 -15.61 -39.02
C ILE A 97 -13.39 -16.14 -39.84
N PRO A 98 -13.58 -17.43 -40.09
CA PRO A 98 -14.70 -17.93 -40.89
C PRO A 98 -16.07 -17.67 -40.27
N GLU A 99 -16.20 -17.78 -38.95
CA GLU A 99 -17.49 -17.54 -38.26
C GLU A 99 -17.80 -16.04 -38.20
N ILE A 100 -16.79 -15.20 -37.94
CA ILE A 100 -16.94 -13.73 -37.99
C ILE A 100 -17.28 -13.31 -39.44
N VAL A 101 -16.59 -13.88 -40.44
CA VAL A 101 -16.86 -13.59 -41.84
C VAL A 101 -18.28 -14.04 -42.24
N ARG A 102 -18.76 -15.18 -41.75
CA ARG A 102 -20.15 -15.62 -41.96
C ARG A 102 -21.14 -14.63 -41.38
N ARG A 103 -20.98 -14.17 -40.16
CA ARG A 103 -21.85 -13.16 -39.54
C ARG A 103 -21.74 -11.78 -40.21
N ILE A 104 -20.56 -11.40 -40.68
CA ILE A 104 -20.38 -10.19 -41.51
C ILE A 104 -21.11 -10.30 -42.82
N SER A 105 -21.12 -11.49 -43.48
CA SER A 105 -21.86 -11.72 -44.71
C SER A 105 -23.36 -11.66 -44.53
N ASP A 106 -23.87 -11.91 -43.30
CA ASP A 106 -25.27 -11.78 -42.88
C ASP A 106 -25.66 -10.36 -42.40
N GLY A 107 -24.79 -9.36 -42.69
CA GLY A 107 -25.04 -7.94 -42.39
C GLY A 107 -24.31 -7.36 -41.17
N GLY A 108 -23.46 -8.15 -40.50
CA GLY A 108 -22.66 -7.75 -39.34
C GLY A 108 -23.27 -8.16 -37.99
N VAL A 109 -22.48 -8.04 -36.93
CA VAL A 109 -22.94 -8.33 -35.55
C VAL A 109 -23.83 -7.21 -35.06
N ASP A 110 -25.01 -7.55 -34.54
CA ASP A 110 -25.96 -6.58 -33.99
C ASP A 110 -25.37 -5.98 -32.67
N ILE A 111 -25.45 -4.65 -32.55
CA ILE A 111 -24.95 -3.88 -31.40
C ILE A 111 -26.06 -3.11 -30.70
N THR A 112 -27.31 -3.55 -30.84
CA THR A 112 -28.42 -3.02 -30.05
C THR A 112 -28.12 -3.06 -28.55
N PRO A 113 -27.50 -4.14 -27.98
CA PRO A 113 -27.13 -4.15 -26.58
C PRO A 113 -26.15 -3.01 -26.19
N LEU A 114 -25.19 -2.66 -27.03
CA LEU A 114 -24.30 -1.51 -26.76
C LEU A 114 -25.08 -0.18 -26.75
N ARG A 115 -26.04 -0.01 -27.66
CA ARG A 115 -26.94 1.18 -27.67
C ARG A 115 -27.73 1.27 -26.38
N GLU A 116 -28.31 0.15 -25.92
CA GLU A 116 -29.06 0.08 -24.66
C GLU A 116 -28.15 0.40 -23.47
N LEU A 117 -26.95 -0.17 -23.43
CA LEU A 117 -25.95 0.10 -22.39
C LEU A 117 -25.57 1.59 -22.32
N ILE A 118 -25.40 2.25 -23.47
CA ILE A 118 -25.13 3.70 -23.55
C ILE A 118 -26.33 4.47 -23.00
N HIS A 119 -27.54 4.15 -23.50
CA HIS A 119 -28.79 4.83 -23.13
C HIS A 119 -29.07 4.77 -21.61
N GLU A 120 -28.88 3.60 -20.99
CA GLU A 120 -29.12 3.40 -19.56
C GLU A 120 -28.06 4.09 -18.66
N ASN A 121 -26.86 4.31 -19.19
CA ASN A 121 -25.73 4.69 -18.35
C ASN A 121 -25.18 6.09 -18.60
N ILE A 122 -25.43 6.70 -19.76
CA ILE A 122 -24.94 8.04 -20.10
C ILE A 122 -26.01 9.09 -19.86
N ASP A 123 -25.67 10.09 -19.07
CA ASP A 123 -26.50 11.27 -18.82
C ASP A 123 -25.87 12.48 -19.51
N GLU A 124 -26.37 12.83 -20.70
CA GLU A 124 -25.87 13.93 -21.51
C GLU A 124 -25.93 15.27 -20.75
N LYS A 125 -27.00 15.50 -19.98
CA LYS A 125 -27.17 16.73 -19.22
C LYS A 125 -26.07 16.87 -18.17
N ARG A 126 -25.79 15.81 -17.44
CA ARG A 126 -24.73 15.80 -16.43
C ARG A 126 -23.35 16.02 -17.04
N ILE A 127 -23.09 15.50 -18.25
CA ILE A 127 -21.83 15.75 -18.96
C ILE A 127 -21.70 17.21 -19.35
N ARG A 128 -22.76 17.83 -19.91
CA ARG A 128 -22.77 19.27 -20.28
C ARG A 128 -22.61 20.19 -19.08
N GLU A 129 -23.14 19.81 -17.93
CA GLU A 129 -23.05 20.59 -16.69
C GLU A 129 -21.74 20.35 -15.92
N SER A 130 -20.92 19.37 -16.31
CA SER A 130 -19.68 19.01 -15.60
C SER A 130 -18.58 20.07 -15.65
N GLY A 131 -18.62 20.94 -16.63
CA GLY A 131 -17.56 21.91 -16.90
C GLY A 131 -16.32 21.31 -17.59
N ILE A 132 -16.33 20.03 -17.93
CA ILE A 132 -15.25 19.34 -18.64
C ILE A 132 -15.48 19.49 -20.15
N GLU A 133 -14.48 19.96 -20.88
CA GLU A 133 -14.46 19.96 -22.34
C GLU A 133 -14.36 18.50 -22.84
N PHE A 134 -15.49 17.89 -23.20
CA PHE A 134 -15.51 16.52 -23.68
C PHE A 134 -15.54 16.46 -25.22
N CYS A 135 -14.52 15.83 -25.80
CA CYS A 135 -14.36 15.64 -27.23
C CYS A 135 -14.36 14.15 -27.59
N LEU A 136 -15.00 13.81 -28.69
CA LEU A 136 -14.95 12.46 -29.22
C LEU A 136 -14.63 12.45 -30.72
N LEU A 137 -14.04 11.34 -31.16
CA LEU A 137 -13.64 11.16 -32.55
C LEU A 137 -14.41 10.01 -33.20
N THR A 138 -14.85 10.26 -34.43
CA THR A 138 -15.43 9.26 -35.31
C THR A 138 -15.03 9.54 -36.75
N PHE A 139 -15.28 8.62 -37.68
CA PHE A 139 -15.04 8.84 -39.09
C PHE A 139 -16.34 8.73 -39.89
N SER A 140 -16.74 9.80 -40.55
CA SER A 140 -17.88 9.78 -41.46
C SER A 140 -17.48 9.18 -42.82
N VAL A 141 -18.01 8.00 -43.13
CA VAL A 141 -17.80 7.38 -44.45
C VAL A 141 -18.52 8.16 -45.53
N SER A 142 -19.69 8.71 -45.20
CA SER A 142 -20.50 9.50 -46.14
C SER A 142 -19.80 10.78 -46.59
N GLN A 143 -18.98 11.40 -45.70
CA GLN A 143 -18.24 12.61 -45.99
C GLN A 143 -16.76 12.38 -46.25
N MET A 144 -16.27 11.13 -46.07
CA MET A 144 -14.85 10.76 -46.14
C MET A 144 -13.97 11.64 -45.27
N LYS A 145 -14.43 11.94 -44.04
CA LYS A 145 -13.79 12.91 -43.14
C LYS A 145 -13.77 12.41 -41.69
N GLU A 146 -12.63 12.66 -41.02
CA GLU A 146 -12.54 12.58 -39.55
C GLU A 146 -13.43 13.66 -38.94
N ILE A 147 -14.20 13.28 -37.93
CA ILE A 147 -15.03 14.16 -37.12
C ILE A 147 -14.45 14.17 -35.72
N ASP A 148 -13.85 15.29 -35.36
CA ASP A 148 -13.33 15.63 -34.02
C ASP A 148 -14.27 16.69 -33.45
N ILE A 149 -15.23 16.28 -32.61
CA ILE A 149 -16.33 17.11 -32.19
C ILE A 149 -16.38 17.25 -30.66
N SER A 150 -16.62 18.48 -30.20
CA SER A 150 -16.84 18.80 -28.79
C SER A 150 -18.28 18.57 -28.38
N ILE A 151 -18.52 18.27 -27.09
CA ILE A 151 -19.86 18.18 -26.49
C ILE A 151 -20.69 19.45 -26.74
N HIS A 152 -20.02 20.61 -26.83
CA HIS A 152 -20.68 21.91 -27.08
C HIS A 152 -21.19 22.06 -28.53
N ASP A 153 -20.55 21.34 -29.46
CA ASP A 153 -20.95 21.35 -30.89
C ASP A 153 -21.94 20.22 -31.23
N ILE A 154 -22.13 19.26 -30.33
CA ILE A 154 -23.14 18.21 -30.48
C ILE A 154 -24.51 18.75 -30.11
N PRO A 155 -25.54 18.66 -31.00
CA PRO A 155 -26.89 19.05 -30.64
C PRO A 155 -27.42 18.28 -29.43
N GLU A 156 -28.21 18.92 -28.59
CA GLU A 156 -28.86 18.26 -27.43
C GLU A 156 -29.66 17.04 -27.83
N GLY A 157 -29.52 15.93 -27.08
CA GLY A 157 -30.14 14.66 -27.33
C GLY A 157 -29.46 13.80 -28.40
N MET A 158 -28.30 14.21 -28.92
CA MET A 158 -27.57 13.47 -29.95
C MET A 158 -26.24 12.85 -29.46
N LEU A 159 -25.85 13.04 -28.21
CA LEU A 159 -24.60 12.52 -27.70
C LEU A 159 -24.51 11.00 -27.83
N GLU A 160 -25.57 10.27 -27.51
CA GLU A 160 -25.60 8.80 -27.60
C GLU A 160 -25.29 8.30 -29.02
N ASP A 161 -25.83 8.96 -30.05
CA ASP A 161 -25.59 8.61 -31.45
C ASP A 161 -24.10 8.87 -31.84
N PHE A 162 -23.52 9.95 -31.36
CA PHE A 162 -22.09 10.22 -31.62
C PHE A 162 -21.16 9.27 -30.88
N LEU A 163 -21.50 8.88 -29.64
CA LEU A 163 -20.78 7.86 -28.89
C LEU A 163 -20.83 6.50 -29.62
N LEU A 164 -22.02 6.11 -30.08
CA LEU A 164 -22.20 4.91 -30.85
C LEU A 164 -21.43 4.97 -32.18
N ALA A 165 -21.47 6.10 -32.89
CA ALA A 165 -20.72 6.34 -34.11
C ALA A 165 -19.19 6.20 -33.90
N SER A 166 -18.68 6.63 -32.74
CA SER A 166 -17.27 6.46 -32.37
C SER A 166 -16.89 5.01 -32.11
N ALA A 167 -17.83 4.16 -31.69
CA ALA A 167 -17.61 2.76 -31.32
C ALA A 167 -18.01 1.73 -32.41
N TYR A 168 -18.33 2.15 -33.61
CA TYR A 168 -18.65 1.25 -34.73
C TYR A 168 -17.41 0.53 -35.24
N LEU A 169 -17.05 -0.58 -34.60
CA LEU A 169 -15.95 -1.44 -35.02
C LEU A 169 -16.24 -2.12 -36.37
N PHE A 170 -15.18 -2.42 -37.12
CA PHE A 170 -15.32 -3.19 -38.35
C PHE A 170 -15.92 -4.58 -38.05
N GLY A 171 -17.03 -4.89 -38.71
CA GLY A 171 -17.78 -6.14 -38.49
C GLY A 171 -19.07 -5.96 -37.68
N PHE A 172 -19.31 -4.80 -37.12
CA PHE A 172 -20.60 -4.47 -36.53
C PHE A 172 -21.60 -4.06 -37.61
N LYS A 173 -22.89 -4.37 -37.38
CA LYS A 173 -23.97 -3.93 -38.23
C LYS A 173 -24.11 -2.41 -38.17
N ASN A 174 -23.73 -1.75 -39.25
CA ASN A 174 -23.64 -0.30 -39.32
C ASN A 174 -24.99 0.30 -39.72
N GLU A 175 -25.61 1.04 -38.82
CA GLU A 175 -26.83 1.78 -39.06
C GLU A 175 -26.50 3.22 -39.49
N LYS A 176 -27.43 3.79 -40.32
CA LYS A 176 -27.31 5.21 -40.65
C LYS A 176 -27.78 6.06 -39.50
N LEU A 177 -26.86 6.82 -38.88
CA LEU A 177 -27.21 7.83 -37.88
C LEU A 177 -27.45 9.16 -38.58
N HIS A 178 -28.67 9.71 -38.47
CA HIS A 178 -29.04 10.94 -39.15
C HIS A 178 -28.73 10.94 -40.66
N GLY A 179 -28.94 9.80 -41.32
CA GLY A 179 -28.75 9.64 -42.78
C GLY A 179 -27.29 9.48 -43.20
N GLN A 180 -26.34 9.48 -42.27
CA GLN A 180 -24.90 9.32 -42.53
C GLN A 180 -24.36 7.97 -41.99
N THR A 181 -23.37 7.45 -42.66
CA THR A 181 -22.66 6.22 -42.22
C THR A 181 -21.35 6.58 -41.54
N TYR A 182 -21.12 6.00 -40.36
CA TYR A 182 -19.93 6.21 -39.56
C TYR A 182 -19.17 4.91 -39.35
N VAL A 183 -17.89 5.01 -39.06
CA VAL A 183 -17.04 3.91 -38.57
C VAL A 183 -16.20 4.42 -37.41
N ASP A 184 -15.70 3.47 -36.61
CA ASP A 184 -14.85 3.74 -35.46
C ASP A 184 -13.72 4.73 -35.81
N GLY A 185 -13.60 5.78 -34.99
CA GLY A 185 -12.60 6.83 -35.16
C GLY A 185 -11.16 6.32 -35.12
N GLY A 186 -10.91 5.18 -34.47
CA GLY A 186 -9.61 4.55 -34.35
C GLY A 186 -8.97 4.16 -35.70
N ILE A 187 -9.75 3.97 -36.75
CA ILE A 187 -9.24 3.71 -38.10
C ILE A 187 -8.30 4.85 -38.56
N ILE A 188 -8.60 6.08 -38.21
CA ILE A 188 -7.82 7.26 -38.61
C ILE A 188 -7.01 7.83 -37.45
N ASN A 189 -7.59 7.87 -36.24
CA ASN A 189 -6.99 8.51 -35.07
C ASN A 189 -7.39 7.77 -33.79
N ASN A 190 -6.62 6.76 -33.44
CA ASN A 190 -6.90 5.94 -32.26
C ASN A 190 -6.44 6.59 -30.94
N VAL A 191 -5.56 7.60 -31.01
CA VAL A 191 -5.04 8.34 -29.84
C VAL A 191 -5.23 9.82 -30.10
N PRO A 192 -6.34 10.43 -29.62
CA PRO A 192 -6.77 11.76 -30.04
C PRO A 192 -6.04 12.90 -29.33
N THR A 193 -4.76 12.79 -29.07
CA THR A 193 -3.94 13.79 -28.39
C THR A 193 -3.96 15.15 -29.09
N ASN A 194 -3.86 15.16 -30.44
CA ASN A 194 -3.94 16.38 -31.21
C ASN A 194 -5.30 17.10 -31.10
N SER A 195 -6.36 16.42 -30.69
CA SER A 195 -7.68 17.03 -30.46
C SER A 195 -7.63 18.06 -29.33
N LEU A 196 -6.99 17.68 -28.21
CA LEU A 196 -6.82 18.60 -27.08
C LEU A 196 -5.76 19.67 -27.34
N ILE A 197 -4.62 19.32 -27.97
CA ILE A 197 -3.57 20.31 -28.33
C ILE A 197 -4.14 21.42 -29.19
N LYS A 198 -4.97 21.11 -30.19
CA LYS A 198 -5.61 22.10 -31.06
C LYS A 198 -6.57 23.03 -30.31
N ARG A 199 -7.09 22.59 -29.17
CA ARG A 199 -8.00 23.35 -28.30
C ARG A 199 -7.27 24.12 -27.20
N GLY A 200 -5.92 24.08 -27.20
CA GLY A 200 -5.08 24.86 -26.29
C GLY A 200 -4.81 24.18 -24.95
N TYR A 201 -4.96 22.86 -24.87
CA TYR A 201 -4.58 22.10 -23.68
C TYR A 201 -3.17 21.56 -23.82
N ASP A 202 -2.25 21.99 -22.95
CA ASP A 202 -0.83 21.66 -23.04
C ASP A 202 -0.36 20.64 -21.98
N ASP A 203 -0.97 20.61 -20.79
CA ASP A 203 -0.69 19.59 -19.77
C ASP A 203 -1.63 18.38 -19.96
N LEU A 204 -1.11 17.28 -20.53
CA LEU A 204 -1.93 16.15 -20.96
C LEU A 204 -1.55 14.85 -20.24
N ILE A 205 -2.55 14.07 -19.87
CA ILE A 205 -2.39 12.67 -19.40
C ILE A 205 -2.96 11.74 -20.47
N GLN A 206 -2.14 10.87 -21.02
CA GLN A 206 -2.52 9.95 -22.08
C GLN A 206 -2.61 8.53 -21.55
N ILE A 207 -3.80 7.93 -21.53
CA ILE A 207 -4.01 6.54 -21.12
C ILE A 207 -4.03 5.65 -22.35
N ARG A 208 -3.00 4.82 -22.48
CA ARG A 208 -2.83 3.87 -23.58
C ARG A 208 -3.41 2.51 -23.23
N ILE A 209 -3.98 1.85 -24.22
CA ILE A 209 -4.46 0.46 -24.11
C ILE A 209 -4.01 -0.41 -25.30
N TYR A 210 -3.18 0.18 -26.14
CA TYR A 210 -2.64 -0.45 -27.37
C TYR A 210 -3.73 -1.10 -28.22
N GLY A 211 -4.81 -0.35 -28.44
CA GLY A 211 -5.86 -0.75 -29.38
C GLY A 211 -5.39 -0.70 -30.84
N PRO A 212 -6.01 -1.49 -31.72
CA PRO A 212 -5.73 -1.41 -33.15
C PRO A 212 -6.21 -0.09 -33.72
N GLY A 213 -5.44 0.48 -34.63
CA GLY A 213 -5.78 1.72 -35.31
C GLY A 213 -4.57 2.59 -35.62
N ARG A 214 -4.84 3.68 -36.32
CA ARG A 214 -3.81 4.60 -36.75
C ARG A 214 -3.47 5.59 -35.63
N LYS A 215 -2.17 5.85 -35.45
CA LYS A 215 -1.67 6.91 -34.58
C LYS A 215 -1.19 8.06 -35.43
N PRO A 216 -1.86 9.22 -35.41
CA PRO A 216 -1.39 10.38 -36.14
C PRO A 216 -0.11 10.92 -35.50
N ARG A 217 0.70 11.59 -36.32
CA ARG A 217 1.89 12.29 -35.83
C ARG A 217 1.45 13.38 -34.87
N LEU A 218 2.06 13.42 -33.68
CA LEU A 218 1.84 14.48 -32.71
C LEU A 218 2.29 15.83 -33.29
N LYS A 219 1.55 16.86 -32.92
CA LYS A 219 1.84 18.27 -33.28
C LYS A 219 1.88 19.11 -31.99
N PRO A 220 2.88 18.84 -31.11
CA PRO A 220 2.98 19.55 -29.84
C PRO A 220 3.35 21.01 -30.06
N THR A 221 2.95 21.88 -29.14
CA THR A 221 3.49 23.20 -28.96
C THR A 221 4.81 23.14 -28.15
N GLU A 222 5.48 24.28 -27.94
CA GLU A 222 6.68 24.33 -27.09
C GLU A 222 6.35 24.02 -25.62
N ASP A 223 5.11 24.30 -25.19
CA ASP A 223 4.63 24.13 -23.82
C ASP A 223 3.96 22.77 -23.55
N THR A 224 3.75 21.95 -24.58
CA THR A 224 3.02 20.68 -24.46
C THR A 224 3.81 19.64 -23.64
N VAL A 225 3.24 19.22 -22.52
CA VAL A 225 3.75 18.14 -21.65
C VAL A 225 2.77 16.98 -21.67
N ILE A 226 3.27 15.77 -21.93
CA ILE A 226 2.45 14.56 -22.00
C ILE A 226 2.96 13.53 -20.99
N TYR A 227 2.09 13.18 -20.05
CA TYR A 227 2.30 12.07 -19.11
C TYR A 227 1.60 10.83 -19.66
N GLU A 228 2.35 9.75 -19.88
CA GLU A 228 1.78 8.52 -20.44
C GLU A 228 1.55 7.45 -19.36
N ILE A 229 0.34 6.90 -19.34
CA ILE A 229 -0.02 5.71 -18.58
C ILE A 229 -0.23 4.59 -19.60
N ALA A 230 0.61 3.55 -19.55
CA ALA A 230 0.58 2.48 -20.53
C ALA A 230 0.80 1.10 -19.87
N PRO A 231 0.09 0.05 -20.34
CA PRO A 231 0.22 -1.28 -19.77
C PRO A 231 1.56 -1.92 -20.11
N SER A 232 2.22 -2.46 -19.10
CA SER A 232 3.43 -3.29 -19.25
C SER A 232 3.12 -4.75 -19.63
N VAL A 233 1.85 -5.15 -19.60
CA VAL A 233 1.37 -6.50 -19.88
C VAL A 233 0.25 -6.49 -20.91
N LYS A 234 -0.01 -7.64 -21.54
CA LYS A 234 -1.11 -7.78 -22.50
C LYS A 234 -2.46 -7.71 -21.79
N LEU A 235 -3.35 -6.84 -22.25
CA LEU A 235 -4.70 -6.66 -21.73
C LEU A 235 -5.76 -7.65 -22.28
N GLY A 236 -5.37 -8.61 -23.11
CA GLY A 236 -6.30 -9.52 -23.79
C GLY A 236 -6.77 -9.02 -25.16
N SER A 237 -7.82 -9.64 -25.70
CA SER A 237 -8.42 -9.24 -26.97
C SER A 237 -9.29 -7.99 -26.81
N ILE A 238 -9.44 -7.20 -27.87
CA ILE A 238 -10.31 -6.02 -27.91
C ILE A 238 -11.81 -6.37 -27.90
N ILE A 239 -12.16 -7.61 -28.18
CA ILE A 239 -13.53 -8.13 -28.17
C ILE A 239 -13.80 -9.11 -27.04
N GLU A 240 -12.88 -9.25 -26.08
CA GLU A 240 -12.97 -10.13 -24.92
C GLU A 240 -13.68 -9.40 -23.76
N PHE A 241 -15.00 -9.21 -23.92
CA PHE A 241 -15.84 -8.56 -22.89
C PHE A 241 -16.21 -9.56 -21.78
N ASP A 242 -15.22 -9.94 -21.00
CA ASP A 242 -15.33 -10.83 -19.85
C ASP A 242 -15.12 -10.05 -18.54
N SER A 243 -16.02 -10.24 -17.58
CA SER A 243 -15.98 -9.49 -16.31
C SER A 243 -14.74 -9.76 -15.48
N ARG A 244 -14.20 -10.97 -15.53
CA ARG A 244 -12.98 -11.37 -14.81
C ARG A 244 -11.76 -10.68 -15.42
N ARG A 245 -11.67 -10.66 -16.75
CA ARG A 245 -10.64 -9.94 -17.49
C ARG A 245 -10.73 -8.43 -17.23
N SER A 246 -11.93 -7.88 -17.25
CA SER A 246 -12.17 -6.45 -16.99
C SER A 246 -11.72 -6.03 -15.60
N ARG A 247 -12.05 -6.79 -14.56
CA ARG A 247 -11.53 -6.54 -13.19
C ARG A 247 -10.01 -6.58 -13.12
N GLN A 248 -9.40 -7.54 -13.81
CA GLN A 248 -7.93 -7.62 -13.90
C GLN A 248 -7.35 -6.39 -14.62
N ASN A 249 -7.94 -5.97 -15.74
CA ASN A 249 -7.47 -4.81 -16.50
C ASN A 249 -7.64 -3.51 -15.70
N MET A 250 -8.75 -3.33 -14.96
CA MET A 250 -8.89 -2.20 -14.03
C MET A 250 -7.79 -2.19 -12.98
N LYS A 251 -7.49 -3.34 -12.37
CA LYS A 251 -6.41 -3.46 -11.39
C LYS A 251 -5.06 -3.10 -11.97
N ILE A 252 -4.76 -3.55 -13.19
CA ILE A 252 -3.52 -3.20 -13.91
C ILE A 252 -3.46 -1.68 -14.14
N GLY A 253 -4.54 -1.10 -14.68
CA GLY A 253 -4.62 0.34 -14.97
C GLY A 253 -4.43 1.21 -13.72
N TYR A 254 -5.00 0.80 -12.61
CA TYR A 254 -4.84 1.47 -11.33
C TYR A 254 -3.38 1.51 -10.86
N TYR A 255 -2.67 0.39 -10.92
CA TYR A 255 -1.28 0.35 -10.50
C TYR A 255 -0.32 0.98 -11.51
N ASP A 256 -0.59 0.87 -12.82
CA ASP A 256 0.23 1.56 -13.84
C ASP A 256 0.07 3.09 -13.74
N ALA A 257 -1.13 3.58 -13.41
CA ALA A 257 -1.34 5.00 -13.11
C ALA A 257 -0.57 5.43 -11.84
N LYS A 258 -0.58 4.61 -10.78
CA LYS A 258 0.25 4.86 -9.61
C LYS A 258 1.75 4.85 -9.93
N ARG A 259 2.19 3.99 -10.85
CA ARG A 259 3.58 4.02 -11.33
C ARG A 259 3.93 5.39 -11.94
N MET A 260 3.11 5.91 -12.80
CA MET A 260 3.31 7.24 -13.38
C MET A 260 3.22 8.35 -12.32
N LEU A 261 2.18 8.32 -11.48
CA LEU A 261 1.93 9.34 -10.46
C LEU A 261 3.06 9.49 -9.44
N TYR A 262 3.65 8.38 -9.02
CA TYR A 262 4.64 8.35 -7.92
C TYR A 262 6.05 8.00 -8.38
N GLY A 263 6.30 7.96 -9.70
CA GLY A 263 7.63 7.63 -10.24
C GLY A 263 8.11 6.23 -9.86
N LEU A 264 7.18 5.26 -9.71
CA LEU A 264 7.55 3.91 -9.32
C LEU A 264 8.34 3.22 -10.42
N ILE A 265 9.39 2.54 -10.03
CA ILE A 265 10.26 1.76 -10.88
C ILE A 265 9.80 0.30 -11.01
N GLY A 266 10.49 -0.49 -11.81
CA GLY A 266 10.17 -1.88 -12.08
C GLY A 266 9.31 -2.07 -13.34
N ARG A 267 9.41 -3.25 -13.96
CA ARG A 267 8.66 -3.64 -15.16
C ARG A 267 7.55 -4.63 -14.86
N ILE A 268 7.73 -5.44 -13.81
CA ILE A 268 6.80 -6.51 -13.39
C ILE A 268 6.07 -6.09 -12.12
N TYR A 269 6.76 -5.50 -11.19
CA TYR A 269 6.25 -5.03 -9.91
C TYR A 269 6.19 -3.49 -9.87
N TYR A 270 5.58 -2.94 -8.85
CA TYR A 270 5.45 -1.51 -8.60
C TYR A 270 6.31 -1.18 -7.41
N ILE A 271 7.50 -0.59 -7.67
CA ILE A 271 8.56 -0.48 -6.68
C ILE A 271 8.87 1.00 -6.39
N GLU A 272 8.77 1.40 -5.14
CA GLU A 272 9.27 2.67 -4.65
C GLU A 272 10.78 2.57 -4.47
N GLN A 273 11.53 3.44 -5.15
CA GLN A 273 12.98 3.48 -5.02
C GLN A 273 13.36 4.19 -3.72
N THR A 274 13.79 3.39 -2.74
CA THR A 274 14.18 3.86 -1.40
C THR A 274 15.68 3.69 -1.13
N ARG A 275 16.43 3.21 -2.11
CA ARG A 275 17.87 2.95 -2.00
C ARG A 275 18.67 3.82 -2.96
N GLU A 276 19.82 4.29 -2.53
CA GLU A 276 20.79 5.00 -3.36
C GLU A 276 21.53 4.03 -4.28
N GLU A 277 22.10 4.53 -5.37
CA GLU A 277 22.75 3.75 -6.43
C GLU A 277 23.89 2.88 -5.91
N TRP A 278 24.72 3.38 -4.98
CA TRP A 278 25.82 2.63 -4.36
C TRP A 278 25.38 1.32 -3.68
N TYR A 279 24.12 1.23 -3.22
CA TYR A 279 23.59 0.00 -2.61
C TYR A 279 23.54 -1.15 -3.63
N TYR A 280 23.10 -0.87 -4.83
CA TYR A 280 22.99 -1.85 -5.91
C TYR A 280 24.36 -2.25 -6.45
N GLU A 281 25.25 -1.27 -6.63
CA GLU A 281 26.64 -1.48 -7.03
C GLU A 281 27.35 -2.43 -6.06
N LYS A 282 27.27 -2.16 -4.75
CA LYS A 282 27.89 -2.99 -3.72
C LYS A 282 27.42 -4.44 -3.72
N ILE A 283 26.11 -4.68 -3.95
CA ILE A 283 25.59 -6.04 -4.03
C ILE A 283 26.08 -6.75 -5.30
N LEU A 284 26.20 -6.03 -6.39
CA LEU A 284 26.63 -6.58 -7.67
C LEU A 284 28.16 -6.66 -7.84
N GLU A 285 28.94 -6.10 -6.90
CA GLU A 285 30.41 -6.27 -6.85
C GLU A 285 30.85 -7.74 -6.75
N GLU A 286 30.02 -8.60 -6.18
CA GLU A 286 30.27 -10.04 -6.10
C GLU A 286 30.17 -10.77 -7.46
N LEU A 287 29.59 -10.11 -8.47
CA LEU A 287 29.44 -10.64 -9.82
C LEU A 287 30.53 -10.08 -10.73
N SER A 288 31.18 -10.97 -11.47
CA SER A 288 32.06 -10.54 -12.56
C SER A 288 31.27 -9.88 -13.69
N GLU A 289 31.89 -9.02 -14.46
CA GLU A 289 31.29 -8.35 -15.62
C GLU A 289 30.71 -9.34 -16.65
N ILE A 290 31.30 -10.52 -16.78
CA ILE A 290 30.79 -11.58 -17.64
C ILE A 290 29.46 -12.11 -17.09
N GLU A 291 29.38 -12.38 -15.80
CA GLU A 291 28.15 -12.86 -15.15
C GLU A 291 27.04 -11.81 -15.19
N LYS A 292 27.36 -10.53 -14.97
CA LYS A 292 26.41 -9.41 -15.14
C LYS A 292 25.85 -9.39 -16.56
N ALA A 293 26.70 -9.51 -17.57
CA ALA A 293 26.29 -9.51 -18.99
C ALA A 293 25.43 -10.74 -19.33
N GLU A 294 25.75 -11.93 -18.82
CA GLU A 294 24.94 -13.14 -19.02
C GLU A 294 23.56 -12.99 -18.40
N ILE A 295 23.46 -12.49 -17.17
CA ILE A 295 22.20 -12.27 -16.48
C ILE A 295 21.37 -11.21 -17.20
N ALA A 296 21.99 -10.10 -17.63
CA ALA A 296 21.31 -9.06 -18.39
C ALA A 296 20.74 -9.57 -19.71
N PHE A 297 21.48 -10.46 -20.42
CA PHE A 297 21.01 -11.10 -21.62
C PHE A 297 19.79 -12.01 -21.36
N ILE A 298 19.85 -12.85 -20.32
CA ILE A 298 18.73 -13.71 -19.89
C ILE A 298 17.48 -12.88 -19.58
N LEU A 299 17.67 -11.76 -18.88
CA LEU A 299 16.60 -10.84 -18.46
C LEU A 299 16.18 -9.84 -19.55
N LYS A 300 16.83 -9.91 -20.74
CA LYS A 300 16.54 -9.06 -21.90
C LYS A 300 16.68 -7.57 -21.60
N LEU A 301 17.71 -7.19 -20.86
CA LEU A 301 18.05 -5.80 -20.66
C LEU A 301 18.67 -5.19 -21.93
N PRO A 302 18.48 -3.87 -22.16
CA PRO A 302 19.12 -3.18 -23.28
C PRO A 302 20.64 -3.10 -23.08
N LEU A 303 21.38 -2.87 -24.16
CA LEU A 303 22.80 -2.54 -24.05
C LEU A 303 22.98 -1.20 -23.31
N GLY A 304 23.92 -1.16 -22.38
CA GLY A 304 24.17 0.03 -21.54
C GLY A 304 23.26 0.14 -20.31
N TYR A 305 22.70 -0.99 -19.85
CA TYR A 305 21.97 -1.06 -18.59
C TYR A 305 22.85 -0.59 -17.40
N THR A 306 22.22 -0.03 -16.37
CA THR A 306 22.88 0.32 -15.11
C THR A 306 22.81 -0.85 -14.12
N ASP A 307 23.65 -0.80 -13.08
CA ASP A 307 23.60 -1.78 -11.97
C ASP A 307 22.24 -1.77 -11.26
N VAL A 308 21.60 -0.61 -11.15
CA VAL A 308 20.23 -0.48 -10.64
C VAL A 308 19.24 -1.28 -11.50
N GLU A 309 19.30 -1.11 -12.81
CA GLU A 309 18.39 -1.83 -13.74
C GLU A 309 18.63 -3.34 -13.72
N LEU A 310 19.89 -3.78 -13.64
CA LEU A 310 20.25 -5.19 -13.54
C LEU A 310 19.71 -5.79 -12.25
N TYR A 311 19.99 -5.15 -11.12
CA TYR A 311 19.53 -5.61 -9.81
C TYR A 311 18.01 -5.73 -9.74
N LEU A 312 17.29 -4.67 -10.14
CA LEU A 312 15.83 -4.67 -10.15
C LEU A 312 15.25 -5.75 -11.06
N ALA A 313 15.83 -5.96 -12.23
CA ALA A 313 15.39 -7.02 -13.12
C ALA A 313 15.59 -8.42 -12.53
N MET A 314 16.72 -8.65 -11.84
CA MET A 314 16.98 -9.89 -11.09
C MET A 314 15.96 -10.07 -9.96
N LEU A 315 15.70 -9.01 -9.18
CA LEU A 315 14.76 -9.03 -8.05
C LEU A 315 13.34 -9.33 -8.53
N GLU A 316 12.85 -8.62 -9.53
CA GLU A 316 11.52 -8.83 -10.11
C GLU A 316 11.34 -10.22 -10.70
N ALA A 317 12.33 -10.72 -11.42
CA ALA A 317 12.30 -12.05 -12.00
C ALA A 317 12.27 -13.13 -10.91
N SER A 318 13.07 -12.95 -9.86
CA SER A 318 13.10 -13.85 -8.70
C SER A 318 11.77 -13.82 -7.94
N ALA A 319 11.24 -12.64 -7.63
CA ALA A 319 9.96 -12.47 -6.95
C ALA A 319 8.80 -13.11 -7.72
N LYS A 320 8.81 -12.99 -9.06
CA LYS A 320 7.82 -13.64 -9.93
C LYS A 320 7.91 -15.17 -9.86
N LEU A 321 9.12 -15.74 -9.91
CA LEU A 321 9.34 -17.19 -9.80
C LEU A 321 8.95 -17.72 -8.42
N LEU A 322 9.07 -16.91 -7.40
CA LEU A 322 8.69 -17.21 -6.02
C LEU A 322 7.20 -16.88 -5.73
N HIS A 323 6.42 -16.56 -6.76
CA HIS A 323 4.98 -16.26 -6.66
C HIS A 323 4.63 -15.12 -5.67
N VAL A 324 5.50 -14.11 -5.56
CA VAL A 324 5.20 -12.92 -4.76
C VAL A 324 3.99 -12.18 -5.37
N PRO A 325 3.02 -11.70 -4.57
CA PRO A 325 1.87 -10.96 -5.07
C PRO A 325 2.26 -9.73 -5.88
N LYS A 326 1.65 -9.56 -7.07
CA LYS A 326 2.11 -8.54 -8.03
C LYS A 326 1.51 -7.16 -7.79
N TYR A 327 0.23 -7.11 -7.46
CA TYR A 327 -0.55 -5.86 -7.41
C TYR A 327 -0.52 -5.24 -6.02
N ARG A 328 0.63 -4.69 -5.67
CA ARG A 328 0.95 -3.96 -4.47
C ARG A 328 2.15 -3.05 -4.78
N ILE A 329 2.25 -1.92 -4.11
CA ILE A 329 3.46 -1.09 -4.13
C ILE A 329 4.41 -1.67 -3.08
N TYR A 330 5.63 -1.95 -3.49
CA TYR A 330 6.71 -2.44 -2.63
C TYR A 330 7.80 -1.40 -2.51
N ARG A 331 8.40 -1.28 -1.36
CA ARG A 331 9.78 -0.77 -1.27
C ARG A 331 10.73 -1.85 -1.74
N VAL A 332 11.91 -1.49 -2.22
CA VAL A 332 12.92 -2.48 -2.67
C VAL A 332 13.15 -3.54 -1.60
N GLN A 333 13.35 -3.10 -0.36
CA GLN A 333 13.56 -3.97 0.81
C GLN A 333 12.40 -4.95 1.05
N GLU A 334 11.16 -4.46 1.00
CA GLU A 334 9.96 -5.29 1.18
C GLU A 334 9.87 -6.41 0.15
N LEU A 335 10.14 -6.08 -1.14
CA LEU A 335 10.10 -7.08 -2.21
C LEU A 335 11.21 -8.12 -2.03
N GLU A 336 12.39 -7.71 -1.60
CA GLU A 336 13.49 -8.58 -1.24
C GLU A 336 13.14 -9.52 -0.09
N GLU A 337 12.51 -9.01 0.96
CA GLU A 337 12.14 -9.75 2.17
C GLU A 337 11.09 -10.82 1.90
N VAL A 338 10.01 -10.43 1.22
CA VAL A 338 8.96 -11.37 0.81
C VAL A 338 9.56 -12.45 -0.10
N GLY A 339 10.45 -12.06 -1.03
CA GLY A 339 11.18 -13.01 -1.88
C GLY A 339 12.03 -13.98 -1.08
N SER A 340 12.82 -13.49 -0.11
CA SER A 340 13.67 -14.32 0.75
C SER A 340 12.87 -15.29 1.62
N SER A 341 11.76 -14.83 2.20
CA SER A 341 10.87 -15.69 2.98
C SER A 341 10.37 -16.85 2.14
N ARG A 342 9.79 -16.57 0.97
CA ARG A 342 9.27 -17.60 0.06
C ARG A 342 10.37 -18.53 -0.47
N TYR A 343 11.58 -18.00 -0.70
CA TYR A 343 12.73 -18.81 -1.09
C TYR A 343 13.14 -19.80 0.03
N LYS A 344 13.08 -19.37 1.31
CA LYS A 344 13.36 -20.26 2.46
C LYS A 344 12.36 -21.41 2.52
N ASP A 345 11.08 -21.12 2.30
CA ASP A 345 9.96 -22.07 2.39
C ASP A 345 9.89 -23.05 1.22
N LEU A 346 10.62 -22.82 0.13
CA LEU A 346 10.59 -23.66 -1.05
C LEU A 346 11.39 -24.95 -0.82
N GLU A 347 10.74 -26.11 -0.96
CA GLU A 347 11.38 -27.42 -0.79
C GLU A 347 12.36 -27.74 -1.94
N ASP A 348 11.99 -27.45 -3.19
CA ASP A 348 12.83 -27.66 -4.37
C ASP A 348 13.31 -26.34 -4.98
N LYS A 349 14.59 -26.06 -4.79
CA LYS A 349 15.27 -24.85 -5.30
C LYS A 349 16.06 -25.08 -6.58
N LEU A 350 16.20 -26.35 -7.01
CA LEU A 350 17.09 -26.75 -8.13
C LEU A 350 16.68 -26.14 -9.47
N HIS A 351 15.39 -25.82 -9.64
CA HIS A 351 14.86 -25.24 -10.88
C HIS A 351 14.97 -23.73 -10.96
N LEU A 352 15.41 -23.08 -9.89
CA LEU A 352 15.54 -21.62 -9.88
C LEU A 352 16.80 -21.19 -10.64
N PRO A 353 16.75 -20.07 -11.37
CA PRO A 353 17.93 -19.51 -12.03
C PRO A 353 19.03 -19.15 -11.03
N ARG A 354 20.29 -19.23 -11.48
CA ARG A 354 21.46 -18.90 -10.64
C ARG A 354 21.38 -17.52 -10.00
N PHE A 355 20.90 -16.50 -10.75
CA PHE A 355 20.75 -15.16 -10.21
C PHE A 355 19.77 -15.08 -9.02
N THR A 356 18.74 -15.93 -8.99
CA THR A 356 17.83 -16.01 -7.83
C THR A 356 18.56 -16.55 -6.60
N HIS A 357 19.39 -17.58 -6.76
CA HIS A 357 20.21 -18.09 -5.67
C HIS A 357 21.21 -17.06 -5.15
N ILE A 358 21.84 -16.31 -6.07
CA ILE A 358 22.76 -15.23 -5.73
C ILE A 358 22.03 -14.18 -4.90
N LEU A 359 20.95 -13.60 -5.39
CA LEU A 359 20.16 -12.58 -4.68
C LEU A 359 19.66 -13.04 -3.31
N MET A 360 19.19 -14.29 -3.21
CA MET A 360 18.62 -14.81 -1.96
C MET A 360 19.72 -15.26 -0.96
N ASN A 361 20.94 -15.51 -1.41
CA ASN A 361 22.09 -15.91 -0.55
C ASN A 361 22.96 -14.72 -0.16
N ILE A 362 23.13 -13.69 -0.99
CA ILE A 362 23.84 -12.45 -0.63
C ILE A 362 23.29 -11.86 0.67
N ARG A 363 22.00 -12.07 0.92
CA ARG A 363 21.37 -11.63 2.18
C ARG A 363 21.69 -12.46 3.42
N LYS A 364 22.21 -13.68 3.29
CA LYS A 364 22.64 -14.46 4.46
C LYS A 364 23.86 -13.85 5.15
N ASP A 365 24.70 -13.16 4.38
CA ASP A 365 25.93 -12.53 4.88
C ASP A 365 25.73 -11.05 5.28
N ASN A 366 24.61 -10.42 4.88
CA ASN A 366 24.14 -9.13 5.36
C ASN A 366 23.12 -9.32 6.49
N GLU A 367 23.54 -9.93 7.59
CA GLU A 367 22.76 -10.04 8.82
C GLU A 367 22.21 -8.67 9.24
N MET A 368 20.90 -8.67 9.56
CA MET A 368 20.10 -7.65 10.23
C MET A 368 20.85 -6.37 10.60
N ASN A 369 21.20 -5.55 9.63
CA ASN A 369 21.86 -4.29 9.89
C ASN A 369 20.81 -3.20 10.11
N LEU A 370 20.43 -2.97 11.35
CA LEU A 370 19.53 -1.88 11.74
C LEU A 370 20.30 -0.57 12.01
N LYS A 371 21.62 -0.53 11.79
CA LYS A 371 22.47 0.60 12.11
C LYS A 371 22.04 1.87 11.37
N GLY A 372 21.89 2.96 12.10
CA GLY A 372 21.43 4.25 11.57
C GLY A 372 19.92 4.37 11.41
N ARG A 373 19.14 3.32 11.62
CA ARG A 373 17.67 3.37 11.49
C ARG A 373 17.00 3.96 12.74
N SER A 374 15.98 4.76 12.52
CA SER A 374 15.07 5.21 13.57
C SER A 374 14.03 4.13 13.90
N PHE A 375 13.53 4.12 15.14
CA PHE A 375 12.53 3.19 15.64
C PHE A 375 11.27 3.96 16.05
N LEU A 376 10.41 4.27 15.05
CA LEU A 376 9.23 5.14 15.25
C LEU A 376 7.96 4.34 15.45
N THR A 377 7.74 3.32 14.62
CA THR A 377 6.62 2.38 14.70
C THR A 377 7.07 0.97 14.33
N LEU A 378 6.31 -0.05 14.74
CA LEU A 378 6.54 -1.42 14.29
C LEU A 378 6.10 -1.65 12.84
N LYS A 379 5.40 -0.70 12.23
CA LYS A 379 5.11 -0.74 10.78
C LYS A 379 6.38 -0.73 9.94
N ASP A 380 7.41 -0.02 10.41
CA ASP A 380 8.66 0.22 9.70
C ASP A 380 9.61 -0.98 9.75
N PHE A 381 9.29 -2.01 10.53
CA PHE A 381 10.12 -3.18 10.77
C PHE A 381 9.46 -4.45 10.25
N THR A 382 10.27 -5.34 9.71
CA THR A 382 9.81 -6.66 9.28
C THR A 382 9.58 -7.59 10.47
N PRO A 383 8.80 -8.68 10.32
CA PRO A 383 8.66 -9.70 11.34
C PRO A 383 10.01 -10.22 11.87
N ASP A 384 10.95 -10.51 10.97
CA ASP A 384 12.28 -11.00 11.32
C ASP A 384 13.09 -9.96 12.11
N GLU A 385 13.00 -8.67 11.77
CA GLU A 385 13.64 -7.57 12.51
C GLU A 385 13.04 -7.40 13.90
N ILE A 386 11.73 -7.53 14.04
CA ILE A 386 11.06 -7.47 15.35
C ILE A 386 11.53 -8.65 16.22
N LEU A 387 11.52 -9.87 15.67
CA LEU A 387 11.98 -11.08 16.39
C LEU A 387 13.46 -10.99 16.75
N TYR A 388 14.30 -10.46 15.86
CA TYR A 388 15.71 -10.20 16.15
C TYR A 388 15.89 -9.24 17.35
N LEU A 389 15.13 -8.14 17.41
CA LEU A 389 15.19 -7.20 18.54
C LEU A 389 14.73 -7.86 19.85
N VAL A 390 13.73 -8.72 19.80
CA VAL A 390 13.26 -9.50 20.96
C VAL A 390 14.34 -10.49 21.42
N ASP A 391 14.99 -11.20 20.49
CA ASP A 391 16.04 -12.15 20.81
C ASP A 391 17.31 -11.48 21.35
N LEU A 392 17.72 -10.36 20.75
CA LEU A 392 18.83 -9.55 21.25
C LEU A 392 18.53 -9.02 22.67
N ALA A 393 17.29 -8.64 22.94
CA ALA A 393 16.87 -8.19 24.27
C ALA A 393 17.01 -9.32 25.31
N ALA A 394 16.58 -10.53 24.97
CA ALA A 394 16.73 -11.71 25.82
C ALA A 394 18.21 -12.01 26.12
N GLU A 395 19.09 -11.92 25.11
CA GLU A 395 20.55 -12.07 25.26
C GLU A 395 21.14 -11.01 26.20
N LEU A 396 20.80 -9.73 25.97
CA LEU A 396 21.28 -8.62 26.79
C LEU A 396 20.74 -8.69 28.23
N LYS A 397 19.52 -9.19 28.44
CA LYS A 397 18.94 -9.48 29.75
C LYS A 397 19.76 -10.57 30.48
N ALA A 398 20.09 -11.65 29.79
CA ALA A 398 20.87 -12.73 30.34
C ALA A 398 22.29 -12.27 30.73
N LYS A 399 22.95 -11.47 29.89
CA LYS A 399 24.27 -10.87 30.20
C LYS A 399 24.18 -10.00 31.46
N LYS A 400 23.20 -9.12 31.57
CA LYS A 400 23.02 -8.26 32.75
C LYS A 400 22.80 -9.08 34.02
N LYS A 401 21.99 -10.13 33.98
CA LYS A 401 21.78 -11.04 35.13
C LYS A 401 23.05 -11.77 35.58
N GLN A 402 24.01 -11.98 34.65
CA GLN A 402 25.31 -12.53 34.93
C GLN A 402 26.37 -11.49 35.39
N GLY A 403 25.98 -10.23 35.52
CA GLY A 403 26.85 -9.13 35.87
C GLY A 403 27.84 -8.70 34.76
N ILE A 404 27.55 -9.09 33.51
CA ILE A 404 28.39 -8.72 32.35
C ILE A 404 27.88 -7.35 31.85
N THR A 405 28.75 -6.35 31.90
CA THR A 405 28.53 -5.02 31.31
C THR A 405 28.90 -5.01 29.84
N GLY A 406 28.07 -4.36 29.01
CA GLY A 406 28.34 -4.15 27.60
C GLY A 406 29.18 -2.89 27.32
N ASN A 407 29.59 -2.73 26.08
CA ASN A 407 30.31 -1.56 25.60
C ASN A 407 29.87 -1.11 24.18
N SER A 408 28.76 -1.64 23.69
CA SER A 408 28.27 -1.38 22.35
C SER A 408 27.93 0.08 22.09
N LEU A 409 27.59 0.85 23.13
CA LEU A 409 27.31 2.29 23.07
C LEU A 409 28.41 3.15 23.67
N LYS A 410 29.63 2.61 23.83
CA LYS A 410 30.73 3.33 24.45
C LYS A 410 31.01 4.67 23.76
N GLY A 411 30.91 5.75 24.55
CA GLY A 411 31.18 7.11 24.08
C GLY A 411 30.05 7.76 23.28
N LYS A 412 28.93 7.06 23.06
CA LYS A 412 27.75 7.62 22.38
C LYS A 412 26.97 8.53 23.33
N ASN A 413 26.67 9.75 22.90
CA ASN A 413 25.85 10.72 23.63
C ASN A 413 24.40 10.58 23.13
N ILE A 414 23.45 10.39 24.05
CA ILE A 414 22.05 10.12 23.73
C ILE A 414 21.16 11.18 24.38
N ALA A 415 20.37 11.90 23.59
CA ALA A 415 19.37 12.84 24.09
C ALA A 415 18.10 12.09 24.46
N LEU A 416 17.55 12.36 25.66
CA LEU A 416 16.27 11.82 26.13
C LEU A 416 15.28 12.97 26.30
N ILE A 417 14.39 13.16 25.30
CA ILE A 417 13.45 14.28 25.22
C ILE A 417 12.09 13.85 25.76
N PHE A 418 11.58 14.54 26.77
CA PHE A 418 10.32 14.22 27.42
C PHE A 418 9.38 15.42 27.45
N GLU A 419 8.31 15.41 26.65
CA GLU A 419 7.15 16.29 26.77
C GLU A 419 6.15 15.75 27.82
N LYS A 420 6.08 14.42 27.99
CA LYS A 420 5.27 13.72 28.98
C LYS A 420 6.15 13.06 30.04
N PRO A 421 5.91 13.22 31.33
CA PRO A 421 6.70 12.55 32.37
C PRO A 421 6.55 11.03 32.29
N SER A 422 7.62 10.31 32.59
CA SER A 422 7.64 8.84 32.69
C SER A 422 8.76 8.34 33.52
N THR A 423 8.46 7.51 34.53
CA THR A 423 9.47 6.83 35.33
C THR A 423 10.11 5.69 34.54
N ARG A 424 9.29 4.78 34.00
CA ARG A 424 9.75 3.54 33.32
C ARG A 424 10.57 3.84 32.07
N THR A 425 10.04 4.63 31.13
CA THR A 425 10.75 4.96 29.89
C THR A 425 12.05 5.68 30.17
N ARG A 426 12.05 6.68 31.09
CA ARG A 426 13.26 7.40 31.46
C ARG A 426 14.32 6.48 32.08
N CYS A 427 13.94 5.64 33.04
CA CYS A 427 14.86 4.69 33.65
C CYS A 427 15.39 3.66 32.65
N ALA A 428 14.51 3.13 31.77
CA ALA A 428 14.89 2.12 30.80
C ALA A 428 15.93 2.65 29.79
N PHE A 429 15.72 3.83 29.19
CA PHE A 429 16.72 4.45 28.30
C PHE A 429 17.98 4.84 29.04
N THR A 430 17.87 5.44 30.26
CA THR A 430 19.03 5.86 31.04
C THR A 430 19.90 4.66 31.41
N VAL A 431 19.31 3.64 32.05
CA VAL A 431 20.06 2.47 32.52
C VAL A 431 20.50 1.60 31.33
N GLY A 432 19.66 1.45 30.29
CA GLY A 432 20.01 0.71 29.09
C GLY A 432 21.22 1.29 28.35
N ALA A 433 21.27 2.61 28.21
CA ALA A 433 22.45 3.30 27.63
C ALA A 433 23.69 3.12 28.49
N GLN A 434 23.58 3.31 29.81
CA GLN A 434 24.70 3.18 30.74
C GLN A 434 25.24 1.76 30.82
N ASP A 435 24.39 0.73 30.79
CA ASP A 435 24.82 -0.67 30.76
C ASP A 435 25.73 -1.00 29.58
N GLU A 436 25.61 -0.25 28.47
CA GLU A 436 26.39 -0.41 27.24
C GLU A 436 27.46 0.70 27.04
N GLY A 437 27.74 1.50 28.08
CA GLY A 437 28.77 2.53 28.07
C GLY A 437 28.36 3.85 27.38
N GLY A 438 27.09 4.05 27.10
CA GLY A 438 26.53 5.28 26.55
C GLY A 438 26.32 6.36 27.61
N ILE A 439 26.15 7.61 27.17
CA ILE A 439 25.98 8.82 28.01
C ILE A 439 24.62 9.44 27.73
N PRO A 440 23.58 9.09 28.52
CA PRO A 440 22.24 9.66 28.34
C PRO A 440 22.16 11.04 28.97
N THR A 441 21.54 11.99 28.28
CA THR A 441 21.23 13.34 28.76
C THR A 441 19.72 13.57 28.75
N TYR A 442 19.14 13.81 29.89
CA TYR A 442 17.71 14.07 30.03
C TYR A 442 17.38 15.52 29.70
N LEU A 443 16.40 15.72 28.85
CA LEU A 443 15.89 17.01 28.39
C LEU A 443 14.37 17.07 28.61
N SER A 444 13.93 17.72 29.67
CA SER A 444 12.50 17.90 29.93
C SER A 444 11.92 19.03 29.09
N GLN A 445 10.60 19.04 28.92
CA GLN A 445 9.89 20.10 28.22
C GLN A 445 10.23 21.51 28.76
N HIS A 446 10.57 21.61 30.04
CA HIS A 446 10.91 22.89 30.67
C HIS A 446 12.37 23.31 30.44
N ASP A 447 13.23 22.39 30.00
CA ASP A 447 14.66 22.63 29.80
C ASP A 447 14.98 23.01 28.35
N ILE A 448 14.03 22.74 27.42
CA ILE A 448 14.24 22.93 25.96
C ILE A 448 13.14 23.83 25.37
N GLN A 449 13.39 24.34 24.17
CA GLN A 449 12.46 25.27 23.49
C GLN A 449 11.64 24.59 22.38
N LEU A 450 11.62 23.25 22.37
CA LEU A 450 10.97 22.41 21.35
C LEU A 450 9.50 22.79 21.17
N GLY A 451 9.14 23.17 19.95
CA GLY A 451 7.76 23.52 19.60
C GLY A 451 7.22 24.83 20.17
N TYR A 452 8.02 25.58 20.96
CA TYR A 452 7.62 26.85 21.57
C TYR A 452 8.30 28.07 20.94
N LYS A 453 9.63 28.20 21.06
CA LYS A 453 10.42 29.28 20.43
C LYS A 453 11.24 28.76 19.25
N GLU A 454 11.43 27.48 19.15
CA GLU A 454 12.17 26.81 18.11
C GLU A 454 11.31 25.73 17.46
N SER A 455 11.37 25.61 16.13
CA SER A 455 10.65 24.53 15.43
C SER A 455 11.25 23.17 15.77
N VAL A 456 10.43 22.11 15.73
CA VAL A 456 10.90 20.73 15.92
C VAL A 456 12.03 20.42 14.94
N LYS A 457 11.89 20.86 13.71
CA LYS A 457 12.89 20.73 12.64
C LYS A 457 14.24 21.37 12.98
N ASP A 458 14.23 22.57 13.55
CA ASP A 458 15.48 23.26 13.90
C ASP A 458 16.12 22.63 15.14
N THR A 459 15.32 22.30 16.14
CA THR A 459 15.79 21.52 17.30
C THR A 459 16.41 20.19 16.87
N ALA A 460 15.77 19.47 15.93
CA ALA A 460 16.31 18.22 15.37
C ALA A 460 17.71 18.42 14.77
N ARG A 461 17.89 19.45 13.95
CA ARG A 461 19.17 19.79 13.31
C ARG A 461 20.27 20.16 14.32
N VAL A 462 19.89 20.81 15.42
CA VAL A 462 20.84 21.18 16.48
C VAL A 462 21.24 19.93 17.26
N LEU A 463 20.26 19.14 17.72
CA LEU A 463 20.52 17.95 18.54
C LEU A 463 21.26 16.88 17.76
N GLY A 464 20.95 16.66 16.48
CA GLY A 464 21.65 15.72 15.62
C GLY A 464 23.13 16.07 15.33
N ARG A 465 23.59 17.31 15.68
CA ARG A 465 25.01 17.70 15.66
C ARG A 465 25.70 17.56 16.99
N MET A 466 24.95 17.32 18.07
CA MET A 466 25.47 17.23 19.44
C MET A 466 25.38 15.81 19.99
N PHE A 467 24.38 15.05 19.54
CA PHE A 467 24.08 13.70 20.03
C PHE A 467 24.20 12.67 18.91
N ASP A 468 24.47 11.44 19.28
CA ASP A 468 24.57 10.30 18.36
C ASP A 468 23.23 9.58 18.17
N GLY A 469 22.26 9.80 19.07
CA GLY A 469 20.91 9.26 19.02
C GLY A 469 19.95 10.07 19.87
N ILE A 470 18.66 10.01 19.55
CA ILE A 470 17.60 10.81 20.21
C ILE A 470 16.44 9.89 20.60
N GLU A 471 16.06 9.88 21.86
CA GLU A 471 14.78 9.36 22.31
C GLU A 471 13.78 10.50 22.42
N PHE A 472 12.53 10.24 22.02
CA PHE A 472 11.44 11.18 22.14
C PHE A 472 10.21 10.53 22.79
N ARG A 473 9.71 11.12 23.85
CA ARG A 473 8.44 10.80 24.45
C ARG A 473 7.56 12.05 24.54
N GLY A 474 6.48 12.08 23.75
CA GLY A 474 5.66 13.28 23.64
C GLY A 474 4.22 13.01 23.27
N PHE A 475 3.59 14.02 22.70
CA PHE A 475 2.21 13.99 22.25
C PHE A 475 2.11 13.59 20.78
N LYS A 476 2.47 14.48 19.86
CA LYS A 476 2.26 14.31 18.44
C LYS A 476 3.27 13.36 17.82
N HIS A 477 2.78 12.40 17.04
CA HIS A 477 3.64 11.50 16.29
C HIS A 477 4.47 12.26 15.24
N GLU A 478 3.91 13.28 14.60
CA GLU A 478 4.61 14.16 13.66
C GLU A 478 5.92 14.74 14.24
N HIS A 479 6.00 14.99 15.55
CA HIS A 479 7.23 15.50 16.18
C HIS A 479 8.37 14.49 16.13
N VAL A 480 8.09 13.21 16.41
CA VAL A 480 9.13 12.18 16.35
C VAL A 480 9.54 11.86 14.91
N GLU A 481 8.62 11.98 13.95
CA GLU A 481 8.92 11.86 12.52
C GLU A 481 9.83 13.00 12.06
N GLN A 482 9.52 14.25 12.41
CA GLN A 482 10.38 15.40 12.10
C GLN A 482 11.76 15.30 12.76
N LEU A 483 11.85 14.80 14.01
CA LEU A 483 13.13 14.55 14.64
C LEU A 483 13.94 13.52 13.85
N ALA A 484 13.33 12.44 13.39
CA ALA A 484 13.98 11.41 12.58
C ALA A 484 14.43 11.93 11.22
N GLU A 485 13.60 12.73 10.55
CA GLU A 485 13.87 13.27 9.22
C GLU A 485 15.03 14.28 9.22
N TYR A 486 15.11 15.16 10.25
CA TYR A 486 16.01 16.30 10.20
C TYR A 486 17.23 16.20 11.12
N SER A 487 17.30 15.23 12.05
CA SER A 487 18.45 15.11 12.95
C SER A 487 19.70 14.49 12.31
N GLY A 488 19.50 13.55 11.38
CA GLY A 488 20.58 12.78 10.77
C GLY A 488 21.17 11.69 11.68
N VAL A 489 20.51 11.40 12.82
CA VAL A 489 20.88 10.34 13.76
C VAL A 489 19.67 9.46 14.05
N PRO A 490 19.85 8.22 14.57
CA PRO A 490 18.73 7.38 14.96
C PRO A 490 17.83 8.05 15.99
N VAL A 491 16.51 7.99 15.77
CA VAL A 491 15.48 8.49 16.68
C VAL A 491 14.59 7.34 17.14
N TRP A 492 14.33 7.26 18.44
CA TRP A 492 13.53 6.22 19.06
C TRP A 492 12.27 6.79 19.69
N ASN A 493 11.12 6.25 19.30
CA ASN A 493 9.81 6.62 19.85
C ASN A 493 9.60 5.95 21.21
N GLY A 494 9.80 6.70 22.29
CA GLY A 494 9.51 6.26 23.66
C GLY A 494 8.01 6.20 23.95
N LEU A 495 7.19 7.04 23.33
CA LEU A 495 5.73 7.05 23.25
C LEU A 495 5.25 8.30 22.52
N THR A 496 4.25 8.15 21.67
CA THR A 496 3.40 9.25 21.16
C THR A 496 1.92 8.93 21.39
N ASP A 497 1.02 9.84 21.03
CA ASP A 497 -0.42 9.59 21.15
C ASP A 497 -0.90 8.45 20.23
N GLU A 498 -0.17 8.17 19.13
CA GLU A 498 -0.54 7.17 18.15
C GLU A 498 0.13 5.81 18.37
N TYR A 499 1.42 5.78 18.83
CA TYR A 499 2.20 4.56 18.93
C TYR A 499 3.12 4.51 20.16
N HIS A 500 3.31 3.29 20.67
CA HIS A 500 4.27 2.96 21.74
C HIS A 500 5.11 1.71 21.41
N PRO A 501 5.93 1.72 20.35
CA PRO A 501 6.56 0.51 19.80
C PRO A 501 7.52 -0.17 20.79
N THR A 502 8.18 0.59 21.67
CA THR A 502 9.12 0.04 22.67
C THR A 502 8.41 -0.78 23.75
N GLN A 503 7.14 -0.52 24.05
CA GLN A 503 6.36 -1.35 24.95
C GLN A 503 6.07 -2.69 24.31
N ILE A 504 5.67 -2.72 23.04
CA ILE A 504 5.28 -3.95 22.37
C ILE A 504 6.43 -4.95 22.26
N LEU A 505 7.66 -4.48 22.07
CA LEU A 505 8.83 -5.37 22.15
C LEU A 505 8.96 -6.04 23.53
N ALA A 506 8.64 -5.31 24.60
CA ALA A 506 8.66 -5.87 25.96
C ALA A 506 7.54 -6.88 26.17
N ASP A 507 6.35 -6.59 25.63
CA ASP A 507 5.19 -7.49 25.70
C ASP A 507 5.50 -8.80 24.97
N LEU A 508 6.07 -8.70 23.75
CA LEU A 508 6.50 -9.87 22.97
C LEU A 508 7.59 -10.67 23.68
N LEU A 509 8.57 -10.01 24.30
CA LEU A 509 9.61 -10.69 25.07
C LEU A 509 9.00 -11.42 26.27
N THR A 510 8.08 -10.80 26.99
CA THR A 510 7.42 -11.39 28.16
C THR A 510 6.60 -12.62 27.77
N MET A 511 5.81 -12.53 26.72
CA MET A 511 5.08 -13.67 26.19
C MET A 511 6.04 -14.80 25.78
N LYS A 512 7.14 -14.48 25.08
CA LYS A 512 8.13 -15.45 24.65
C LYS A 512 8.84 -16.13 25.83
N GLU A 513 9.16 -15.38 26.89
CA GLU A 513 9.75 -15.93 28.10
C GLU A 513 8.80 -16.86 28.84
N HIS A 514 7.51 -16.54 28.85
CA HIS A 514 6.50 -17.32 29.55
C HIS A 514 6.09 -18.60 28.78
N PHE A 515 5.79 -18.47 27.48
CA PHE A 515 5.26 -19.56 26.66
C PHE A 515 6.33 -20.30 25.83
N GLY A 516 7.54 -19.75 25.72
CA GLY A 516 8.63 -20.31 24.89
C GLY A 516 8.50 -20.01 23.38
N HIS A 517 7.39 -19.46 22.92
CA HIS A 517 7.10 -19.13 21.54
C HIS A 517 6.14 -17.95 21.45
N LEU A 518 5.98 -17.39 20.24
CA LEU A 518 5.01 -16.30 19.97
C LEU A 518 3.93 -16.76 19.00
N ARG A 519 4.34 -17.41 17.91
CA ARG A 519 3.43 -17.77 16.83
C ARG A 519 2.29 -18.67 17.31
N GLY A 520 1.05 -18.27 16.99
CA GLY A 520 -0.16 -19.01 17.31
C GLY A 520 -0.74 -18.75 18.72
N LEU A 521 -0.08 -17.91 19.55
CA LEU A 521 -0.69 -17.46 20.81
C LEU A 521 -1.94 -16.60 20.53
N ASN A 522 -2.94 -16.72 21.40
CA ASN A 522 -4.16 -15.91 21.38
C ASN A 522 -4.02 -14.75 22.37
N PHE A 523 -3.77 -13.56 21.86
CA PHE A 523 -3.62 -12.33 22.64
C PHE A 523 -4.92 -11.53 22.58
N VAL A 524 -5.46 -11.17 23.72
CA VAL A 524 -6.71 -10.40 23.83
C VAL A 524 -6.48 -9.10 24.61
N TYR A 525 -6.71 -7.98 23.96
CA TYR A 525 -6.71 -6.65 24.56
C TYR A 525 -8.14 -6.22 24.90
N LEU A 526 -8.35 -5.74 26.11
CA LEU A 526 -9.63 -5.20 26.58
C LEU A 526 -9.47 -3.75 27.01
N GLY A 527 -10.23 -2.81 26.43
CA GLY A 527 -10.16 -1.41 26.80
C GLY A 527 -10.47 -0.44 25.66
N ASP A 528 -9.80 0.72 25.62
CA ASP A 528 -9.90 1.66 24.50
C ASP A 528 -9.07 1.16 23.31
N GLY A 529 -9.76 0.67 22.28
CA GLY A 529 -9.12 0.14 21.07
C GLY A 529 -8.49 1.21 20.16
N ARG A 530 -8.63 2.50 20.47
CA ARG A 530 -8.08 3.61 19.67
C ARG A 530 -6.78 4.16 20.23
N ASN A 531 -6.36 3.71 21.40
CA ASN A 531 -5.17 4.24 22.05
C ASN A 531 -3.87 3.71 21.39
N ASN A 532 -2.75 4.33 21.71
CA ASN A 532 -1.44 3.98 21.18
C ASN A 532 -1.00 2.55 21.51
N MET A 533 -1.47 1.98 22.64
CA MET A 533 -1.19 0.60 23.02
C MET A 533 -1.92 -0.38 22.10
N ALA A 534 -3.24 -0.22 21.94
CA ALA A 534 -4.04 -1.06 21.04
C ALA A 534 -3.50 -1.02 19.60
N ASN A 535 -3.20 0.19 19.10
CA ASN A 535 -2.63 0.36 17.76
C ASN A 535 -1.31 -0.41 17.61
N SER A 536 -0.40 -0.25 18.56
CA SER A 536 0.93 -0.86 18.48
C SER A 536 0.90 -2.36 18.73
N LEU A 537 0.01 -2.85 19.62
CA LEU A 537 -0.22 -4.28 19.89
C LEU A 537 -0.74 -5.01 18.65
N MET A 538 -1.76 -4.45 17.99
CA MET A 538 -2.27 -5.03 16.74
C MET A 538 -1.17 -5.21 15.69
N ILE A 539 -0.36 -4.17 15.46
CA ILE A 539 0.73 -4.20 14.48
C ILE A 539 1.77 -5.26 14.88
N GLY A 540 2.27 -5.19 16.11
CA GLY A 540 3.34 -6.07 16.58
C GLY A 540 2.93 -7.54 16.61
N CYS A 541 1.77 -7.84 17.20
CA CYS A 541 1.23 -9.20 17.29
C CYS A 541 0.95 -9.79 15.90
N ALA A 542 0.23 -9.05 15.04
CA ALA A 542 -0.09 -9.50 13.69
C ALA A 542 1.17 -9.86 12.89
N LYS A 543 2.21 -9.01 12.94
CA LYS A 543 3.46 -9.24 12.19
C LYS A 543 4.22 -10.49 12.63
N VAL A 544 4.21 -10.82 13.92
CA VAL A 544 4.99 -11.97 14.42
C VAL A 544 4.18 -13.27 14.50
N GLY A 545 2.93 -13.25 13.99
CA GLY A 545 2.09 -14.45 13.92
C GLY A 545 1.35 -14.77 15.22
N VAL A 546 1.14 -13.77 16.09
CA VAL A 546 0.27 -13.85 17.26
C VAL A 546 -1.15 -13.48 16.83
N ASN A 547 -2.14 -14.29 17.18
CA ASN A 547 -3.55 -13.95 16.97
C ASN A 547 -3.94 -12.82 17.91
N VAL A 548 -4.53 -11.75 17.40
CA VAL A 548 -4.88 -10.59 18.22
C VAL A 548 -6.37 -10.29 18.17
N THR A 549 -6.98 -10.18 19.34
CA THR A 549 -8.37 -9.77 19.49
C THR A 549 -8.43 -8.48 20.30
N ILE A 550 -9.09 -7.45 19.75
CA ILE A 550 -9.40 -6.20 20.45
C ILE A 550 -10.85 -6.24 20.87
N ILE A 551 -11.09 -6.23 22.17
CA ILE A 551 -12.43 -6.16 22.77
C ILE A 551 -12.65 -4.76 23.33
N ALA A 552 -13.54 -4.01 22.68
CA ALA A 552 -13.87 -2.64 23.04
C ALA A 552 -15.32 -2.31 22.70
N PRO A 553 -15.97 -1.35 23.39
CA PRO A 553 -17.24 -0.80 22.93
C PRO A 553 -17.06 -0.18 21.53
N LYS A 554 -18.10 -0.21 20.71
CA LYS A 554 -18.04 0.20 19.28
C LYS A 554 -17.52 1.62 19.07
N GLU A 555 -17.81 2.52 20.02
CA GLU A 555 -17.35 3.90 20.00
C GLU A 555 -15.82 4.03 20.20
N LEU A 556 -15.20 2.97 20.69
CA LEU A 556 -13.77 2.89 20.99
C LEU A 556 -13.04 1.84 20.12
N TRP A 557 -13.60 1.44 19.00
CA TRP A 557 -12.93 0.56 18.07
C TRP A 557 -11.75 1.26 17.39
N PRO A 558 -10.71 0.52 17.04
CA PRO A 558 -9.58 1.05 16.25
C PRO A 558 -10.03 1.61 14.92
N GLY A 559 -9.22 2.45 14.30
CA GLY A 559 -9.48 2.97 12.96
C GLY A 559 -9.50 1.84 11.91
N GLU A 560 -10.48 1.86 11.01
CA GLU A 560 -10.69 0.81 9.98
C GLU A 560 -9.42 0.58 9.14
N GLU A 561 -8.75 1.64 8.68
CA GLU A 561 -7.50 1.54 7.89
C GLU A 561 -6.38 0.79 8.62
N LEU A 562 -6.29 0.96 9.95
CA LEU A 562 -5.30 0.25 10.75
C LEU A 562 -5.67 -1.22 10.93
N VAL A 563 -6.94 -1.53 11.10
CA VAL A 563 -7.45 -2.91 11.21
C VAL A 563 -7.16 -3.66 9.91
N GLU A 564 -7.53 -3.11 8.75
CA GLU A 564 -7.26 -3.68 7.44
C GLU A 564 -5.76 -3.95 7.23
N LEU A 565 -4.91 -2.98 7.58
CA LEU A 565 -3.46 -3.15 7.50
C LEU A 565 -2.96 -4.29 8.39
N CYS A 566 -3.50 -4.43 9.61
CA CYS A 566 -3.11 -5.49 10.53
C CYS A 566 -3.66 -6.87 10.11
N GLU A 567 -4.84 -6.92 9.48
CA GLU A 567 -5.38 -8.13 8.87
C GLU A 567 -4.46 -8.63 7.74
N ASP A 568 -3.92 -7.73 6.91
CA ASP A 568 -2.93 -8.08 5.89
C ASP A 568 -1.65 -8.66 6.50
N TYR A 569 -1.11 -8.03 7.55
CA TYR A 569 0.06 -8.57 8.26
C TYR A 569 -0.22 -9.94 8.89
N ALA A 570 -1.38 -10.10 9.50
CA ALA A 570 -1.79 -11.36 10.11
C ALA A 570 -1.94 -12.48 9.06
N ALA A 571 -2.55 -12.17 7.91
CA ALA A 571 -2.69 -13.12 6.81
C ALA A 571 -1.31 -13.59 6.28
N GLU A 572 -0.34 -12.66 6.17
CA GLU A 572 1.04 -12.99 5.76
C GLU A 572 1.75 -13.87 6.81
N ALA A 573 1.52 -13.62 8.10
CA ALA A 573 2.12 -14.34 9.20
C ALA A 573 1.40 -15.64 9.58
N GLY A 574 0.20 -15.91 9.03
CA GLY A 574 -0.64 -17.05 9.35
C GLY A 574 -1.35 -16.94 10.69
N SER A 575 -1.76 -15.73 11.07
CA SER A 575 -2.56 -15.39 12.25
C SER A 575 -3.82 -14.64 11.85
N PHE A 576 -4.57 -14.09 12.80
CA PHE A 576 -5.75 -13.26 12.53
C PHE A 576 -5.82 -12.03 13.45
N VAL A 577 -6.59 -11.04 13.01
CA VAL A 577 -7.00 -9.88 13.79
C VAL A 577 -8.52 -9.91 13.91
N LEU A 578 -9.04 -9.71 15.12
CA LEU A 578 -10.47 -9.64 15.40
C LEU A 578 -10.77 -8.39 16.24
N VAL A 579 -11.77 -7.61 15.84
CA VAL A 579 -12.29 -6.48 16.63
C VAL A 579 -13.75 -6.75 16.96
N THR A 580 -14.09 -6.74 18.26
CA THR A 580 -15.44 -7.06 18.73
C THR A 580 -15.82 -6.28 19.98
N ASP A 581 -17.11 -6.19 20.28
CA ASP A 581 -17.65 -5.67 21.54
C ASP A 581 -18.04 -6.81 22.53
N SER A 582 -17.92 -8.07 22.11
CA SER A 582 -18.28 -9.24 22.93
C SER A 582 -17.12 -9.72 23.80
N THR A 583 -17.34 -9.74 25.12
CA THR A 583 -16.39 -10.36 26.06
C THR A 583 -16.36 -11.88 25.98
N ASP A 584 -17.20 -12.52 25.15
CA ASP A 584 -17.10 -13.96 24.89
C ASP A 584 -15.84 -14.32 24.09
N ALA A 585 -15.30 -13.35 23.34
CA ALA A 585 -14.09 -13.54 22.56
C ALA A 585 -12.79 -13.68 23.38
N VAL A 586 -12.86 -13.75 24.72
CA VAL A 586 -11.74 -14.16 25.57
C VAL A 586 -11.56 -15.67 25.65
N GLU A 587 -12.52 -16.46 25.16
CA GLU A 587 -12.42 -17.91 25.12
C GLU A 587 -11.13 -18.33 24.38
N ASP A 588 -10.40 -19.29 24.94
CA ASP A 588 -9.10 -19.78 24.46
C ASP A 588 -7.95 -18.75 24.45
N ALA A 589 -8.09 -17.60 25.13
CA ALA A 589 -7.01 -16.63 25.24
C ALA A 589 -5.83 -17.18 26.06
N ASP A 590 -4.61 -16.94 25.57
CA ASP A 590 -3.36 -17.20 26.30
C ASP A 590 -2.96 -15.99 27.12
N VAL A 591 -3.27 -14.78 26.64
CA VAL A 591 -2.96 -13.51 27.29
C VAL A 591 -4.19 -12.62 27.34
N LEU A 592 -4.55 -12.12 28.52
CA LEU A 592 -5.46 -10.99 28.67
C LEU A 592 -4.64 -9.74 29.01
N TYR A 593 -4.85 -8.68 28.25
CA TYR A 593 -4.10 -7.43 28.37
C TYR A 593 -5.04 -6.24 28.48
N THR A 594 -4.70 -5.26 29.30
CA THR A 594 -5.39 -3.99 29.34
C THR A 594 -4.43 -2.83 29.62
N ASP A 595 -4.92 -1.62 29.41
CA ASP A 595 -4.24 -0.37 29.75
C ASP A 595 -5.22 0.54 30.50
N VAL A 596 -4.72 1.63 31.07
CA VAL A 596 -5.56 2.63 31.76
C VAL A 596 -6.69 3.12 30.84
N TRP A 597 -7.89 3.22 31.39
CA TRP A 597 -9.07 3.65 30.64
C TRP A 597 -9.10 5.14 30.30
N CYS A 598 -8.31 5.93 31.01
CA CYS A 598 -8.19 7.35 30.76
C CYS A 598 -6.71 7.71 30.55
N SER A 599 -6.38 8.11 29.34
CA SER A 599 -5.02 8.51 28.97
C SER A 599 -4.65 9.87 29.58
N MET A 600 -3.35 10.12 29.75
CA MET A 600 -2.86 11.43 30.20
C MET A 600 -3.29 12.55 29.25
N GLY A 601 -3.99 13.55 29.79
CA GLY A 601 -4.56 14.67 29.04
C GLY A 601 -6.05 14.53 28.72
N GLU A 602 -6.71 13.44 29.17
CA GLU A 602 -8.15 13.21 29.04
C GLU A 602 -8.85 13.07 30.41
N GLU A 603 -8.27 13.65 31.47
CA GLU A 603 -8.78 13.52 32.86
C GLU A 603 -10.22 14.03 33.03
N ASP A 604 -10.66 14.95 32.20
CA ASP A 604 -12.03 15.47 32.14
C ASP A 604 -13.07 14.42 31.67
N LYS A 605 -12.63 13.38 30.94
CA LYS A 605 -13.48 12.29 30.44
C LYS A 605 -13.52 11.07 31.36
N THR A 606 -12.82 11.09 32.48
CA THR A 606 -12.61 9.91 33.33
C THR A 606 -13.92 9.23 33.75
N VAL A 607 -14.93 9.98 34.17
CA VAL A 607 -16.23 9.41 34.64
C VAL A 607 -16.97 8.71 33.50
N GLU A 608 -16.98 9.31 32.32
CA GLU A 608 -17.62 8.75 31.12
C GLU A 608 -16.91 7.48 30.66
N ARG A 609 -15.58 7.52 30.65
CA ARG A 609 -14.73 6.38 30.27
C ARG A 609 -14.89 5.18 31.19
N ILE A 610 -14.90 5.43 32.53
CA ILE A 610 -15.12 4.36 33.49
C ILE A 610 -16.50 3.73 33.28
N ALA A 611 -17.56 4.52 33.09
CA ALA A 611 -18.88 3.97 32.87
C ALA A 611 -18.99 3.13 31.59
N LEU A 612 -18.33 3.57 30.52
CA LEU A 612 -18.35 2.89 29.22
C LEU A 612 -17.52 1.59 29.25
N LEU A 613 -16.35 1.61 29.90
CA LEU A 613 -15.40 0.51 29.89
C LEU A 613 -15.58 -0.48 31.06
N HIS A 614 -16.35 -0.16 32.06
CA HIS A 614 -16.59 -1.04 33.23
C HIS A 614 -17.00 -2.50 32.84
N PRO A 615 -17.82 -2.73 31.81
CA PRO A 615 -18.15 -4.10 31.36
C PRO A 615 -16.94 -4.91 30.87
N TYR A 616 -15.84 -4.25 30.54
CA TYR A 616 -14.61 -4.81 29.99
C TYR A 616 -13.49 -4.94 31.03
N GLN A 617 -13.79 -4.74 32.31
CA GLN A 617 -12.84 -4.89 33.41
C GLN A 617 -12.31 -6.33 33.47
N ILE A 618 -11.00 -6.48 33.53
CA ILE A 618 -10.39 -7.81 33.75
C ILE A 618 -10.51 -8.16 35.23
N ASN A 619 -11.27 -9.20 35.51
CA ASN A 619 -11.53 -9.75 36.82
C ASN A 619 -11.45 -11.29 36.77
N GLN A 620 -11.55 -11.96 37.93
CA GLN A 620 -11.40 -13.40 37.98
C GLN A 620 -12.45 -14.13 37.12
N VAL A 621 -13.67 -13.63 37.01
CA VAL A 621 -14.73 -14.24 36.18
C VAL A 621 -14.33 -14.21 34.70
N LEU A 622 -13.71 -13.12 34.25
CA LEU A 622 -13.24 -13.01 32.88
C LEU A 622 -11.99 -13.88 32.63
N MET A 623 -11.10 -13.98 33.62
CA MET A 623 -9.96 -14.90 33.56
C MET A 623 -10.42 -16.36 33.47
N ASP A 624 -11.41 -16.77 34.29
CA ASP A 624 -11.97 -18.12 34.26
C ASP A 624 -12.68 -18.43 32.92
N LYS A 625 -13.24 -17.42 32.26
CA LYS A 625 -13.94 -17.53 30.98
C LYS A 625 -13.01 -17.89 29.82
N THR A 626 -11.69 -17.69 29.94
CA THR A 626 -10.73 -18.14 28.93
C THR A 626 -10.70 -19.66 28.78
N GLY A 627 -11.09 -20.40 29.83
CA GLY A 627 -11.08 -21.85 29.85
C GLY A 627 -9.68 -22.49 29.95
N LYS A 628 -8.62 -21.66 30.07
CA LYS A 628 -7.23 -22.08 30.19
C LYS A 628 -6.65 -21.73 31.55
N GLU A 629 -6.06 -22.71 32.26
CA GLU A 629 -5.34 -22.45 33.52
C GLU A 629 -4.04 -21.66 33.31
N GLU A 630 -3.47 -21.74 32.13
CA GLU A 630 -2.17 -21.14 31.77
C GLU A 630 -2.30 -19.68 31.27
N THR A 631 -3.51 -19.13 31.16
CA THR A 631 -3.74 -17.73 30.78
C THR A 631 -3.05 -16.79 31.74
N ILE A 632 -2.26 -15.87 31.20
CA ILE A 632 -1.62 -14.79 31.96
C ILE A 632 -2.34 -13.47 31.80
N PHE A 633 -2.21 -12.60 32.80
CA PHE A 633 -2.60 -11.19 32.74
C PHE A 633 -1.37 -10.31 32.55
N MET A 634 -1.42 -9.36 31.64
CA MET A 634 -0.35 -8.38 31.36
C MET A 634 -0.89 -6.95 31.38
N HIS A 635 -0.02 -6.00 31.73
CA HIS A 635 -0.36 -4.57 31.81
C HIS A 635 0.88 -3.68 31.72
N CYS A 636 0.91 -2.71 30.80
CA CYS A 636 2.04 -1.80 30.58
C CYS A 636 2.37 -0.85 31.74
N LEU A 637 1.51 -0.76 32.75
CA LEU A 637 1.61 0.16 33.88
C LEU A 637 1.65 1.67 33.50
N PRO A 638 1.11 2.58 34.35
CA PRO A 638 0.54 2.32 35.68
C PRO A 638 -0.83 1.65 35.59
N ALA A 639 -1.23 0.85 36.58
CA ALA A 639 -2.56 0.28 36.69
C ALA A 639 -3.40 1.02 37.71
N VAL A 640 -4.69 1.23 37.42
CA VAL A 640 -5.67 1.76 38.36
C VAL A 640 -6.54 0.61 38.86
N LYS A 641 -6.06 -0.11 39.87
CA LYS A 641 -6.76 -1.26 40.43
C LYS A 641 -8.18 -0.88 40.88
N GLY A 642 -9.15 -1.69 40.47
CA GLY A 642 -10.57 -1.43 40.64
C GLY A 642 -11.25 -0.77 39.43
N ASN A 643 -10.48 -0.22 38.46
CA ASN A 643 -10.99 0.22 37.19
C ASN A 643 -10.78 -0.88 36.12
N GLU A 644 -9.68 -0.84 35.38
CA GLU A 644 -9.41 -1.74 34.24
C GLU A 644 -9.09 -3.17 34.66
N VAL A 645 -8.62 -3.37 35.88
CA VAL A 645 -8.32 -4.68 36.46
C VAL A 645 -8.68 -4.70 37.95
N THR A 646 -9.14 -5.84 38.44
CA THR A 646 -9.37 -6.02 39.91
C THR A 646 -8.04 -6.27 40.62
N GLU A 647 -8.00 -5.92 41.93
CA GLU A 647 -6.76 -6.04 42.71
C GLU A 647 -6.32 -7.50 42.87
N ASP A 648 -7.25 -8.43 43.02
CA ASP A 648 -6.97 -9.87 43.15
C ASP A 648 -6.32 -10.47 41.89
N VAL A 649 -6.81 -10.11 40.69
CA VAL A 649 -6.19 -10.52 39.45
C VAL A 649 -4.82 -9.87 39.29
N PHE A 650 -4.69 -8.57 39.51
CA PHE A 650 -3.42 -7.88 39.42
C PHE A 650 -2.35 -8.52 40.33
N GLU A 651 -2.67 -8.72 41.62
CA GLU A 651 -1.71 -9.29 42.57
C GLU A 651 -1.37 -10.77 42.27
N LYS A 652 -2.31 -11.53 41.71
CA LYS A 652 -2.06 -12.92 41.27
C LYS A 652 -1.01 -12.99 40.16
N TYR A 653 -1.01 -12.03 39.25
CA TYR A 653 -0.11 -11.97 38.08
C TYR A 653 0.97 -10.87 38.21
N ALA A 654 1.21 -10.35 39.42
CA ALA A 654 2.15 -9.27 39.66
C ALA A 654 3.57 -9.56 39.12
N ASP A 655 4.05 -10.81 39.28
CA ASP A 655 5.35 -11.20 38.78
C ASP A 655 5.45 -11.04 37.25
N VAL A 656 4.41 -11.42 36.50
CA VAL A 656 4.37 -11.25 35.04
C VAL A 656 4.36 -9.77 34.64
N VAL A 657 3.52 -8.97 35.32
CA VAL A 657 3.41 -7.51 35.06
C VAL A 657 4.73 -6.78 35.36
N PHE A 658 5.44 -7.17 36.41
CA PHE A 658 6.74 -6.55 36.74
C PHE A 658 7.89 -7.10 35.89
N ASP A 659 7.83 -8.35 35.44
CA ASP A 659 8.76 -8.89 34.41
C ASP A 659 8.58 -8.15 33.08
N GLU A 660 7.35 -7.83 32.66
CA GLU A 660 7.04 -6.99 31.50
C GLU A 660 7.66 -5.59 31.66
N ALA A 661 7.52 -4.99 32.85
CA ALA A 661 8.13 -3.69 33.12
C ALA A 661 9.67 -3.74 33.13
N GLU A 662 10.30 -4.82 33.62
CA GLU A 662 11.74 -5.07 33.50
C GLU A 662 12.16 -5.21 32.04
N ASN A 663 11.38 -5.96 31.25
CA ASN A 663 11.67 -6.23 29.84
C ASN A 663 11.74 -4.94 28.99
N ARG A 664 11.06 -3.87 29.38
CA ARG A 664 11.24 -2.53 28.80
C ARG A 664 12.70 -2.07 28.77
N LEU A 665 13.44 -2.32 29.85
CA LEU A 665 14.86 -1.99 29.89
C LEU A 665 15.64 -2.75 28.82
N HIS A 666 15.39 -4.03 28.70
CA HIS A 666 16.18 -4.91 27.83
C HIS A 666 15.86 -4.71 26.34
N THR A 667 14.58 -4.51 26.02
CA THR A 667 14.16 -4.26 24.63
C THR A 667 14.59 -2.87 24.15
N ILE A 668 14.48 -1.84 24.98
CA ILE A 668 15.01 -0.50 24.68
C ILE A 668 16.52 -0.53 24.48
N LYS A 669 17.25 -1.26 25.35
CA LYS A 669 18.69 -1.49 25.18
C LYS A 669 18.99 -2.17 23.85
N ALA A 670 18.25 -3.22 23.47
CA ALA A 670 18.42 -3.91 22.20
C ALA A 670 18.19 -2.99 21.00
N VAL A 671 17.16 -2.13 21.03
CA VAL A 671 16.91 -1.14 19.97
C VAL A 671 18.11 -0.18 19.84
N MET A 672 18.61 0.39 20.95
CA MET A 672 19.77 1.29 20.94
C MET A 672 21.02 0.58 20.41
N VAL A 673 21.31 -0.62 20.88
CA VAL A 673 22.47 -1.43 20.43
C VAL A 673 22.36 -1.76 18.95
N ALA A 674 21.21 -2.22 18.47
CA ALA A 674 21.01 -2.60 17.07
C ALA A 674 21.10 -1.41 16.09
N THR A 675 20.66 -0.22 16.53
CA THR A 675 20.56 0.95 15.63
C THR A 675 21.73 1.92 15.75
N LEU A 676 22.41 1.96 16.89
CA LEU A 676 23.50 2.90 17.18
C LEU A 676 24.83 2.21 17.58
N GLY A 677 24.77 0.98 18.07
CA GLY A 677 25.93 0.24 18.58
C GLY A 677 27.02 -0.01 17.53
N GLU A 678 28.25 -0.22 18.02
CA GLU A 678 29.43 -0.64 17.22
C GLU A 678 29.70 -2.12 17.40
#